data_2d7bcccadd58bceb9ef6447fba302a23
#
_entry.id   2d7bcccadd58bceb9ef6447fba302a23
#
_cell.length_a   1.000
_cell.length_b   1.000
_cell.length_c   1.000
_cell.angle_alpha   90.00
_cell.angle_beta   90.00
_cell.angle_gamma   90.00
#
_symmetry.space_group_name_H-M   'P 1'
#
loop_
_entity.id
_entity.type
_entity.pdbx_description
1 polymer ?
#
loop_
_entity_poly.entity_id
_entity_poly.type
_entity_poly.pdbx_seq_one_letter_code
_entity_poly.pdbx_strand_id
1 'polypeptide(L)'
;MRHSETLMTRVPGFGASPSDPFGDLDDPATGDPPAIRGIAVLHRASAARYLGNAQVFAASPSWFESDEAEAVDAVEAQATALAPPLQTLSDTHESTAAALEVFASAIDDIAGRADGLRTDVDAALADIGRVRVVLGDLGGGRLPYLAELHPSSDVYDWPAGPPSLPASLIDQAATDGTLTAADITTLHSGIRRWHALLGTIDTRRATYAALADTRASANDACAAALEHTPLNVAVAAARAGGPPVSEEAGVATWLALSPALFTATYNGDPDAAIQALEAATPDVVAGVWAALPASFIAALISRNPAVIGNLEGARYRDRNTANVARLAGEREAVARQIAARRDVGGAALLKERLAVLDSLIEIYGDGRAASSDPPELLVHVDTSPVGPPYVVVTIGDPGTAANTATVVSGMGSSSADIESYRANFTEIVRGAGDSAVMLSFNYPAPSQDLSVLAPEHARAGARRLAAELDGLRAIQSLADGTRSVLICHSYGATTGAAALSGESHGVDTFVAVGPAGLLAGTTIADLKIPSSEVFVAIAKADPWASSGQIWSGRVNPTLDDWGATRFGTEGATLADGTVLASTTEHDFVEGAEREGRRSYTLPGTESAHNLRALLAGRLERVTPGSATFPSPAWGPPPRPVDPPGIPVSTAGTE
;
A
#
# COMPACT_ATOMS: atom_id res chain seq x y z
N MET A 1 -1.48 -21.36 3.02
CA MET A 1 -0.01 -21.55 3.03
C MET A 1 0.48 -22.85 3.65
N ARG A 2 -0.09 -23.40 4.74
CA ARG A 2 0.44 -24.64 5.36
C ARG A 2 -0.07 -25.96 4.75
N HIS A 3 -1.11 -25.95 3.94
CA HIS A 3 -1.67 -27.18 3.32
C HIS A 3 -1.05 -27.51 1.96
N SER A 4 -0.63 -26.51 1.20
CA SER A 4 0.01 -26.69 -0.11
C SER A 4 1.40 -27.33 -0.01
N GLU A 5 2.23 -26.90 0.95
CA GLU A 5 3.57 -27.47 1.17
C GLU A 5 3.54 -28.94 1.59
N THR A 6 2.50 -29.36 2.33
CA THR A 6 2.43 -30.73 2.87
C THR A 6 2.01 -31.76 1.81
N LEU A 7 1.28 -31.34 0.77
CA LEU A 7 0.86 -32.23 -0.32
C LEU A 7 1.94 -32.39 -1.39
N MET A 8 2.73 -31.34 -1.64
CA MET A 8 3.80 -31.38 -2.64
C MET A 8 5.02 -32.17 -2.22
N THR A 9 5.32 -32.26 -0.91
CA THR A 9 6.40 -33.12 -0.37
C THR A 9 6.09 -34.62 -0.44
N ARG A 10 4.88 -35.03 -0.82
CA ARG A 10 4.48 -36.44 -0.94
C ARG A 10 4.55 -37.00 -2.36
N VAL A 11 4.83 -36.18 -3.37
CA VAL A 11 5.05 -36.65 -4.74
C VAL A 11 6.55 -36.83 -4.94
N PRO A 12 7.07 -38.08 -5.04
CA PRO A 12 8.49 -38.29 -5.26
C PRO A 12 8.92 -37.63 -6.59
N GLY A 13 9.87 -36.70 -6.51
CA GLY A 13 10.48 -36.11 -7.70
C GLY A 13 10.28 -34.60 -7.93
N PHE A 14 9.60 -33.89 -7.07
CA PHE A 14 9.58 -32.41 -7.14
C PHE A 14 10.66 -31.81 -6.24
N GLY A 15 11.79 -31.49 -6.83
CA GLY A 15 12.96 -30.93 -6.13
C GLY A 15 12.95 -29.40 -5.95
N ALA A 16 12.06 -28.64 -6.62
CA ALA A 16 11.83 -27.23 -6.39
C ALA A 16 10.37 -27.01 -6.04
N SER A 17 10.06 -26.16 -5.07
CA SER A 17 8.66 -25.72 -4.84
C SER A 17 8.14 -25.11 -6.13
N PRO A 18 7.08 -25.68 -6.75
CA PRO A 18 6.42 -25.01 -7.85
C PRO A 18 5.97 -23.64 -7.35
N SER A 19 6.07 -22.63 -8.18
CA SER A 19 5.44 -21.34 -7.89
C SER A 19 3.96 -21.61 -7.57
N ASP A 20 3.44 -20.99 -6.51
CA ASP A 20 2.02 -21.11 -6.13
C ASP A 20 1.17 -20.83 -7.38
N PRO A 21 0.31 -21.78 -7.81
CA PRO A 21 -0.52 -21.59 -9.01
C PRO A 21 -1.45 -20.39 -8.96
N PHE A 22 -1.64 -19.80 -7.78
CA PHE A 22 -2.44 -18.60 -7.53
C PHE A 22 -1.60 -17.40 -7.10
N GLY A 23 -0.28 -17.54 -7.05
CA GLY A 23 0.62 -16.51 -6.51
C GLY A 23 0.67 -15.20 -7.29
N ASP A 24 0.17 -15.21 -8.54
CA ASP A 24 -0.03 -14.05 -9.39
C ASP A 24 -1.44 -13.42 -9.24
N LEU A 25 -2.29 -13.98 -8.39
CA LEU A 25 -3.65 -13.51 -8.14
C LEU A 25 -3.78 -12.98 -6.71
N ASP A 26 -4.54 -11.91 -6.55
CA ASP A 26 -4.92 -11.42 -5.22
C ASP A 26 -5.66 -12.52 -4.45
N ASP A 27 -5.33 -12.70 -3.17
CA ASP A 27 -6.06 -13.62 -2.32
C ASP A 27 -7.43 -13.01 -1.93
N PRO A 28 -8.54 -13.49 -2.51
CA PRO A 28 -9.86 -12.96 -2.22
C PRO A 28 -10.34 -13.29 -0.80
N ALA A 29 -9.67 -14.23 -0.13
CA ALA A 29 -10.00 -14.69 1.22
C ALA A 29 -9.33 -13.88 2.33
N THR A 30 -8.62 -12.78 1.98
CA THR A 30 -7.98 -11.92 2.99
C THR A 30 -9.01 -11.35 3.96
N GLY A 31 -8.69 -11.39 5.25
CA GLY A 31 -9.54 -10.88 6.33
C GLY A 31 -9.60 -11.83 7.51
N ASP A 32 -10.20 -11.34 8.59
CA ASP A 32 -10.39 -12.09 9.84
C ASP A 32 -11.88 -12.06 10.23
N PRO A 33 -12.71 -12.98 9.71
CA PRO A 33 -14.13 -13.04 10.06
C PRO A 33 -14.40 -13.15 11.58
N PRO A 34 -13.64 -13.91 12.36
CA PRO A 34 -13.74 -13.90 13.82
C PRO A 34 -13.54 -12.51 14.44
N ALA A 35 -12.53 -11.76 14.02
CA ALA A 35 -12.30 -10.40 14.51
C ALA A 35 -13.44 -9.45 14.12
N ILE A 36 -13.95 -9.54 12.89
CA ILE A 36 -15.10 -8.76 12.42
C ILE A 36 -16.35 -9.06 13.28
N ARG A 37 -16.62 -10.34 13.56
CA ARG A 37 -17.71 -10.74 14.47
C ARG A 37 -17.49 -10.26 15.90
N GLY A 38 -16.23 -10.22 16.36
CA GLY A 38 -15.88 -9.61 17.65
C GLY A 38 -16.29 -8.15 17.72
N ILE A 39 -16.02 -7.37 16.66
CA ILE A 39 -16.48 -5.97 16.55
C ILE A 39 -18.02 -5.89 16.54
N ALA A 40 -18.71 -6.76 15.82
CA ALA A 40 -20.18 -6.80 15.82
C ALA A 40 -20.76 -7.06 17.21
N VAL A 41 -20.14 -7.93 18.00
CA VAL A 41 -20.52 -8.19 19.40
C VAL A 41 -20.37 -6.93 20.25
N LEU A 42 -19.27 -6.17 20.10
CA LEU A 42 -19.07 -4.91 20.82
C LEU A 42 -20.12 -3.86 20.44
N HIS A 43 -20.50 -3.77 19.17
CA HIS A 43 -21.58 -2.90 18.72
C HIS A 43 -22.91 -3.30 19.35
N ARG A 44 -23.28 -4.59 19.42
CA ARG A 44 -24.50 -5.03 20.11
C ARG A 44 -24.48 -4.71 21.61
N ALA A 45 -23.35 -4.89 22.27
CA ALA A 45 -23.23 -4.48 23.68
C ALA A 45 -23.44 -2.98 23.87
N SER A 46 -22.94 -2.16 22.95
CA SER A 46 -23.16 -0.71 22.93
C SER A 46 -24.62 -0.35 22.66
N ALA A 47 -25.26 -1.00 21.68
CA ALA A 47 -26.67 -0.84 21.39
C ALA A 47 -27.54 -1.09 22.62
N ALA A 48 -27.32 -2.22 23.30
CA ALA A 48 -28.05 -2.56 24.52
C ALA A 48 -27.86 -1.51 25.63
N ARG A 49 -26.64 -0.95 25.76
CA ARG A 49 -26.34 0.10 26.75
C ARG A 49 -27.10 1.41 26.43
N TYR A 50 -27.07 1.84 25.17
CA TYR A 50 -27.76 3.06 24.73
C TYR A 50 -29.27 2.90 24.86
N LEU A 51 -29.80 1.73 24.50
CA LEU A 51 -31.23 1.43 24.69
C LEU A 51 -31.63 1.50 26.16
N GLY A 52 -30.83 0.89 27.05
CA GLY A 52 -31.09 0.97 28.51
C GLY A 52 -31.08 2.41 29.01
N ASN A 53 -30.11 3.22 28.58
CA ASN A 53 -30.07 4.64 28.96
C ASN A 53 -31.24 5.42 28.36
N ALA A 54 -31.63 5.18 27.10
CA ALA A 54 -32.80 5.81 26.50
C ALA A 54 -34.09 5.54 27.30
N GLN A 55 -34.28 4.29 27.74
CA GLN A 55 -35.42 3.89 28.57
C GLN A 55 -35.41 4.59 29.94
N VAL A 56 -34.25 4.72 30.59
CA VAL A 56 -34.09 5.45 31.85
C VAL A 56 -34.48 6.92 31.67
N PHE A 57 -34.00 7.59 30.64
CA PHE A 57 -34.30 8.99 30.36
C PHE A 57 -35.77 9.20 29.90
N ALA A 58 -36.34 8.25 29.17
CA ALA A 58 -37.75 8.29 28.82
C ALA A 58 -38.70 8.17 30.05
N ALA A 59 -38.20 7.53 31.11
CA ALA A 59 -38.94 7.41 32.38
C ALA A 59 -38.71 8.61 33.33
N SER A 60 -37.92 9.62 32.95
CA SER A 60 -37.56 10.76 33.81
C SER A 60 -38.73 11.55 34.39
N PRO A 61 -39.90 11.68 33.71
CA PRO A 61 -41.07 12.35 34.32
C PRO A 61 -41.55 11.71 35.64
N SER A 62 -41.22 10.45 35.89
CA SER A 62 -41.55 9.77 37.14
C SER A 62 -40.58 10.00 38.30
N TRP A 63 -39.44 10.64 38.05
CA TRP A 63 -38.39 10.83 39.06
C TRP A 63 -38.73 11.87 40.11
N PHE A 64 -39.63 12.83 39.77
CA PHE A 64 -39.95 13.99 40.59
C PHE A 64 -41.47 14.17 40.79
N GLU A 65 -42.23 13.08 40.75
CA GLU A 65 -43.71 13.11 40.82
C GLU A 65 -44.31 13.90 42.01
N SER A 66 -43.48 14.27 43.00
CA SER A 66 -43.91 15.00 44.20
C SER A 66 -43.40 16.45 44.29
N ASP A 67 -42.62 16.93 43.32
CA ASP A 67 -42.00 18.25 43.38
C ASP A 67 -42.57 19.21 42.30
N GLU A 68 -43.23 20.28 42.76
CA GLU A 68 -43.85 21.33 41.93
C GLU A 68 -42.89 22.55 41.86
N ALA A 69 -41.84 22.48 41.02
CA ALA A 69 -40.94 23.61 40.77
C ALA A 69 -40.57 23.74 39.29
N GLU A 70 -40.61 24.94 38.75
CA GLU A 70 -40.24 25.26 37.35
C GLU A 70 -38.85 24.70 36.95
N ALA A 71 -37.92 24.59 37.90
CA ALA A 71 -36.62 23.98 37.70
C ALA A 71 -36.69 22.45 37.50
N VAL A 72 -37.69 21.77 38.11
CA VAL A 72 -37.90 20.33 37.95
C VAL A 72 -38.47 20.03 36.57
N ASP A 73 -39.47 20.80 36.12
CA ASP A 73 -40.00 20.68 34.76
C ASP A 73 -38.93 20.86 33.68
N ALA A 74 -38.02 21.80 33.88
CA ALA A 74 -36.91 22.02 32.96
C ALA A 74 -35.92 20.83 32.93
N VAL A 75 -35.60 20.21 34.06
CA VAL A 75 -34.73 19.02 34.15
C VAL A 75 -35.42 17.81 33.53
N GLU A 76 -36.71 17.59 33.78
CA GLU A 76 -37.47 16.50 33.16
C GLU A 76 -37.57 16.64 31.65
N ALA A 77 -37.82 17.84 31.14
CA ALA A 77 -37.85 18.13 29.72
C ALA A 77 -36.49 17.85 29.05
N GLN A 78 -35.38 18.27 29.67
CA GLN A 78 -34.05 18.00 29.19
C GLN A 78 -33.72 16.51 29.24
N ALA A 79 -34.03 15.81 30.32
CA ALA A 79 -33.82 14.39 30.45
C ALA A 79 -34.60 13.60 29.38
N THR A 80 -35.88 13.89 29.23
CA THR A 80 -36.76 13.26 28.23
C THR A 80 -36.23 13.49 26.80
N ALA A 81 -35.70 14.68 26.51
CA ALA A 81 -35.14 15.02 25.21
C ALA A 81 -33.88 14.19 24.86
N LEU A 82 -33.20 13.56 25.82
CA LEU A 82 -32.04 12.69 25.57
C LEU A 82 -32.46 11.28 25.10
N ALA A 83 -33.67 10.82 25.34
CA ALA A 83 -34.11 9.47 24.98
C ALA A 83 -34.07 9.20 23.45
N PRO A 84 -34.60 10.07 22.55
CA PRO A 84 -34.57 9.82 21.10
C PRO A 84 -33.15 9.74 20.50
N PRO A 85 -32.18 10.65 20.82
CA PRO A 85 -30.81 10.50 20.32
C PRO A 85 -30.14 9.22 20.82
N LEU A 86 -30.37 8.80 22.06
CA LEU A 86 -29.85 7.54 22.59
C LEU A 86 -30.44 6.31 21.88
N GLN A 87 -31.76 6.37 21.55
CA GLN A 87 -32.37 5.33 20.72
C GLN A 87 -31.76 5.28 19.33
N THR A 88 -31.53 6.44 18.69
CA THR A 88 -30.87 6.51 17.37
C THR A 88 -29.45 5.89 17.41
N LEU A 89 -28.71 6.14 18.49
CA LEU A 89 -27.38 5.52 18.69
C LEU A 89 -27.51 4.00 18.88
N SER A 90 -28.49 3.53 19.64
CA SER A 90 -28.74 2.09 19.78
C SER A 90 -29.02 1.43 18.43
N ASP A 91 -29.95 2.00 17.64
CA ASP A 91 -30.36 1.48 16.36
C ASP A 91 -29.17 1.51 15.34
N THR A 92 -28.32 2.51 15.43
CA THR A 92 -27.10 2.64 14.62
C THR A 92 -26.13 1.51 14.94
N HIS A 93 -25.85 1.27 16.21
CA HIS A 93 -24.96 0.19 16.61
C HIS A 93 -25.50 -1.20 16.23
N GLU A 94 -26.81 -1.43 16.36
CA GLU A 94 -27.43 -2.70 15.94
C GLU A 94 -27.34 -2.89 14.42
N SER A 95 -27.59 -1.84 13.63
CA SER A 95 -27.46 -1.87 12.18
C SER A 95 -26.00 -2.11 11.74
N THR A 96 -25.05 -1.49 12.43
CA THR A 96 -23.61 -1.71 12.20
C THR A 96 -23.22 -3.15 12.49
N ALA A 97 -23.66 -3.70 13.63
CA ALA A 97 -23.39 -5.08 13.99
C ALA A 97 -23.94 -6.07 12.94
N ALA A 98 -25.16 -5.83 12.47
CA ALA A 98 -25.78 -6.65 11.43
C ALA A 98 -25.01 -6.61 10.10
N ALA A 99 -24.57 -5.43 9.67
CA ALA A 99 -23.76 -5.26 8.47
C ALA A 99 -22.42 -6.02 8.56
N LEU A 100 -21.73 -5.90 9.69
CA LEU A 100 -20.46 -6.59 9.94
C LEU A 100 -20.62 -8.11 9.96
N GLU A 101 -21.69 -8.65 10.49
CA GLU A 101 -21.95 -10.10 10.48
C GLU A 101 -22.21 -10.64 9.08
N VAL A 102 -22.99 -9.92 8.27
CA VAL A 102 -23.22 -10.27 6.87
C VAL A 102 -21.89 -10.28 6.11
N PHE A 103 -21.07 -9.27 6.35
CA PHE A 103 -19.75 -9.15 5.74
C PHE A 103 -18.80 -10.28 6.17
N ALA A 104 -18.70 -10.58 7.47
CA ALA A 104 -17.90 -11.70 7.97
C ALA A 104 -18.31 -13.03 7.36
N SER A 105 -19.63 -13.25 7.19
CA SER A 105 -20.16 -14.47 6.57
C SER A 105 -19.82 -14.57 5.08
N ALA A 106 -19.82 -13.44 4.37
CA ALA A 106 -19.39 -13.39 2.97
C ALA A 106 -17.91 -13.74 2.82
N ILE A 107 -17.05 -13.26 3.72
CA ILE A 107 -15.62 -13.60 3.71
C ILE A 107 -15.42 -15.10 3.96
N ASP A 108 -16.12 -15.70 4.92
CA ASP A 108 -16.04 -17.15 5.18
C ASP A 108 -16.45 -17.97 3.95
N ASP A 109 -17.53 -17.59 3.25
CA ASP A 109 -17.96 -18.27 2.02
C ASP A 109 -16.88 -18.16 0.92
N ILE A 110 -16.32 -16.97 0.72
CA ILE A 110 -15.23 -16.75 -0.25
C ILE A 110 -14.01 -17.59 0.12
N ALA A 111 -13.62 -17.64 1.38
CA ALA A 111 -12.49 -18.44 1.86
C ALA A 111 -12.71 -19.93 1.59
N GLY A 112 -13.88 -20.45 1.93
CA GLY A 112 -14.23 -21.85 1.67
C GLY A 112 -14.19 -22.20 0.18
N ARG A 113 -14.67 -21.31 -0.68
CA ARG A 113 -14.63 -21.48 -2.14
C ARG A 113 -13.20 -21.41 -2.68
N ALA A 114 -12.39 -20.48 -2.19
CA ALA A 114 -10.99 -20.34 -2.58
C ALA A 114 -10.18 -21.60 -2.21
N ASP A 115 -10.38 -22.14 -1.01
CA ASP A 115 -9.72 -23.37 -0.55
C ASP A 115 -10.15 -24.59 -1.38
N GLY A 116 -11.43 -24.67 -1.77
CA GLY A 116 -11.92 -25.71 -2.67
C GLY A 116 -11.23 -25.64 -4.04
N LEU A 117 -11.08 -24.45 -4.60
CA LEU A 117 -10.39 -24.25 -5.88
C LEU A 117 -8.90 -24.59 -5.82
N ARG A 118 -8.22 -24.24 -4.71
CA ARG A 118 -6.83 -24.64 -4.47
C ARG A 118 -6.69 -26.15 -4.41
N THR A 119 -7.58 -26.82 -3.69
CA THR A 119 -7.61 -28.29 -3.60
C THR A 119 -7.79 -28.94 -4.97
N ASP A 120 -8.68 -28.42 -5.80
CA ASP A 120 -8.91 -28.93 -7.17
C ASP A 120 -7.66 -28.78 -8.05
N VAL A 121 -6.95 -27.64 -7.95
CA VAL A 121 -5.72 -27.37 -8.70
C VAL A 121 -4.60 -28.29 -8.22
N ASP A 122 -4.43 -28.47 -6.91
CA ASP A 122 -3.44 -29.40 -6.36
C ASP A 122 -3.66 -30.83 -6.83
N ALA A 123 -4.92 -31.26 -6.89
CA ALA A 123 -5.27 -32.57 -7.42
C ALA A 123 -4.91 -32.69 -8.92
N ALA A 124 -5.18 -31.65 -9.71
CA ALA A 124 -4.85 -31.63 -11.13
C ALA A 124 -3.33 -31.63 -11.37
N LEU A 125 -2.57 -30.88 -10.57
CA LEU A 125 -1.08 -30.88 -10.59
C LEU A 125 -0.51 -32.25 -10.23
N ALA A 126 -1.04 -32.90 -9.21
CA ALA A 126 -0.64 -34.26 -8.84
C ALA A 126 -0.94 -35.24 -9.98
N ASP A 127 -2.06 -35.09 -10.70
CA ASP A 127 -2.39 -35.89 -11.87
C ASP A 127 -1.42 -35.65 -13.04
N ILE A 128 -1.03 -34.38 -13.30
CA ILE A 128 0.00 -34.04 -14.30
C ILE A 128 1.31 -34.74 -13.92
N GLY A 129 1.69 -34.70 -12.64
CA GLY A 129 2.88 -35.41 -12.14
C GLY A 129 2.84 -36.91 -12.48
N ARG A 130 1.69 -37.57 -12.27
CA ARG A 130 1.51 -38.97 -12.64
C ARG A 130 1.62 -39.22 -14.15
N VAL A 131 1.03 -38.37 -14.96
CA VAL A 131 1.14 -38.44 -16.44
C VAL A 131 2.60 -38.26 -16.88
N ARG A 132 3.35 -37.31 -16.28
CA ARG A 132 4.76 -37.09 -16.57
C ARG A 132 5.61 -38.34 -16.31
N VAL A 133 5.41 -39.01 -15.18
CA VAL A 133 6.14 -40.24 -14.85
C VAL A 133 5.87 -41.30 -15.94
N VAL A 134 4.60 -41.52 -16.29
CA VAL A 134 4.24 -42.50 -17.34
C VAL A 134 4.86 -42.16 -18.69
N LEU A 135 4.87 -40.88 -19.09
CA LEU A 135 5.49 -40.43 -20.34
C LEU A 135 7.01 -40.51 -20.30
N GLY A 136 7.62 -40.19 -19.16
CA GLY A 136 9.07 -40.29 -18.93
C GLY A 136 9.55 -41.75 -19.00
N ASP A 137 8.82 -42.66 -18.37
CA ASP A 137 9.10 -44.11 -18.44
C ASP A 137 9.00 -44.66 -19.86
N LEU A 138 8.02 -44.23 -20.66
CA LEU A 138 7.92 -44.55 -22.08
C LEU A 138 9.14 -44.00 -22.86
N GLY A 139 9.62 -42.85 -22.49
CA GLY A 139 10.80 -42.23 -23.09
C GLY A 139 12.09 -43.02 -22.87
N GLY A 140 12.31 -43.58 -21.69
CA GLY A 140 13.34 -44.52 -21.23
C GLY A 140 14.64 -44.66 -22.05
N GLY A 141 15.20 -43.57 -22.57
CA GLY A 141 16.31 -43.56 -23.53
C GLY A 141 15.94 -43.79 -24.99
N ARG A 142 14.67 -44.04 -25.29
CA ARG A 142 14.12 -44.31 -26.65
C ARG A 142 13.71 -43.00 -27.35
N LEU A 143 13.18 -42.04 -26.58
CA LEU A 143 12.78 -40.72 -27.07
C LEU A 143 13.41 -39.66 -26.17
N PRO A 144 14.53 -39.02 -26.57
CA PRO A 144 15.23 -38.07 -25.75
C PRO A 144 14.37 -36.93 -25.22
N TYR A 145 13.39 -36.48 -25.99
CA TYR A 145 12.46 -35.41 -25.59
C TYR A 145 11.49 -35.81 -24.45
N LEU A 146 11.24 -37.10 -24.24
CA LEU A 146 10.44 -37.59 -23.12
C LEU A 146 11.28 -37.87 -21.87
N ALA A 147 12.58 -38.08 -22.03
CA ALA A 147 13.50 -38.27 -20.93
C ALA A 147 13.60 -37.00 -20.05
N GLU A 148 13.42 -35.82 -20.65
CA GLU A 148 13.36 -34.52 -19.94
C GLU A 148 12.13 -34.41 -19.02
N LEU A 149 11.11 -35.26 -19.20
CA LEU A 149 9.92 -35.31 -18.34
C LEU A 149 10.14 -36.14 -17.07
N HIS A 150 11.29 -36.83 -16.96
CA HIS A 150 11.58 -37.63 -15.76
C HIS A 150 11.64 -36.73 -14.52
N PRO A 151 11.16 -37.18 -13.35
CA PRO A 151 11.12 -36.39 -12.11
C PRO A 151 12.45 -35.85 -11.62
N SER A 152 13.57 -36.35 -12.15
CA SER A 152 14.94 -35.90 -11.80
C SER A 152 15.43 -34.69 -12.61
N SER A 153 14.69 -34.19 -13.58
CA SER A 153 15.03 -32.94 -14.26
C SER A 153 14.50 -31.76 -13.46
N ASP A 154 15.40 -30.96 -12.90
CA ASP A 154 15.13 -29.83 -12.01
C ASP A 154 14.47 -28.60 -12.68
N VAL A 155 14.12 -28.72 -13.97
CA VAL A 155 13.60 -27.60 -14.74
C VAL A 155 12.16 -27.88 -15.14
N TYR A 156 11.21 -27.44 -14.31
CA TYR A 156 9.81 -27.37 -14.69
C TYR A 156 9.22 -26.02 -14.33
N ASP A 157 9.20 -25.12 -15.31
CA ASP A 157 8.48 -23.87 -15.21
C ASP A 157 6.98 -24.12 -15.41
N TRP A 158 6.19 -23.78 -14.43
CA TRP A 158 4.74 -23.68 -14.51
C TRP A 158 4.36 -22.43 -15.34
N PRO A 159 3.44 -22.50 -16.32
CA PRO A 159 2.56 -23.62 -16.76
C PRO A 159 3.02 -24.25 -18.10
N ALA A 160 4.11 -24.97 -18.12
CA ALA A 160 4.54 -25.61 -19.36
C ALA A 160 3.55 -26.70 -19.83
N GLY A 161 3.17 -26.62 -21.10
CA GLY A 161 2.36 -27.64 -21.74
C GLY A 161 3.11 -28.96 -21.93
N PRO A 162 2.41 -30.04 -22.30
CA PRO A 162 3.06 -31.27 -22.68
C PRO A 162 3.97 -31.03 -23.88
N PRO A 163 5.08 -31.80 -24.03
CA PRO A 163 6.01 -31.63 -25.13
C PRO A 163 5.30 -31.78 -26.47
N SER A 164 5.60 -30.89 -27.41
CA SER A 164 5.15 -30.98 -28.78
C SER A 164 6.04 -32.01 -29.51
N LEU A 165 5.51 -33.21 -29.69
CA LEU A 165 6.23 -34.23 -30.44
C LEU A 165 5.80 -34.16 -31.92
N PRO A 166 6.73 -33.94 -32.88
CA PRO A 166 6.43 -34.01 -34.29
C PRO A 166 5.88 -35.40 -34.67
N ALA A 167 4.80 -35.44 -35.43
CA ALA A 167 4.20 -36.71 -35.88
C ALA A 167 5.23 -37.61 -36.57
N SER A 168 6.17 -37.01 -37.33
CA SER A 168 7.24 -37.74 -38.00
C SER A 168 8.18 -38.49 -37.04
N LEU A 169 8.40 -38.00 -35.82
CA LEU A 169 9.21 -38.73 -34.83
C LEU A 169 8.46 -39.90 -34.24
N ILE A 170 7.13 -39.81 -34.07
CA ILE A 170 6.29 -40.89 -33.61
C ILE A 170 6.20 -41.99 -34.70
N ASP A 171 5.99 -41.60 -35.96
CA ASP A 171 5.94 -42.51 -37.10
C ASP A 171 7.27 -43.24 -37.31
N GLN A 172 8.39 -42.55 -37.14
CA GLN A 172 9.71 -43.14 -37.21
C GLN A 172 9.93 -44.14 -36.07
N ALA A 173 9.60 -43.76 -34.81
CA ALA A 173 9.73 -44.64 -33.64
C ALA A 173 8.80 -45.86 -33.74
N ALA A 174 7.67 -45.74 -34.42
CA ALA A 174 6.78 -46.86 -34.74
C ALA A 174 7.39 -47.77 -35.81
N THR A 175 8.04 -47.19 -36.84
CA THR A 175 8.59 -47.93 -37.98
C THR A 175 9.86 -48.71 -37.62
N ASP A 176 10.72 -48.13 -36.78
CA ASP A 176 11.96 -48.79 -36.31
C ASP A 176 11.73 -49.68 -35.08
N GLY A 177 10.51 -49.81 -34.60
CA GLY A 177 10.13 -50.65 -33.46
C GLY A 177 10.57 -50.11 -32.09
N THR A 178 10.98 -48.85 -32.02
CA THR A 178 11.34 -48.18 -30.75
C THR A 178 10.11 -48.02 -29.83
N LEU A 179 8.92 -47.76 -30.41
CA LEU A 179 7.64 -47.73 -29.70
C LEU A 179 6.68 -48.78 -30.25
N THR A 180 6.00 -49.48 -29.34
CA THR A 180 4.86 -50.37 -29.73
C THR A 180 3.58 -49.57 -29.98
N ALA A 181 2.59 -50.17 -30.64
CA ALA A 181 1.30 -49.53 -30.82
C ALA A 181 0.60 -49.20 -29.47
N ALA A 182 0.86 -50.00 -28.44
CA ALA A 182 0.39 -49.71 -27.07
C ALA A 182 1.09 -48.48 -26.46
N ASP A 183 2.41 -48.33 -26.67
CA ASP A 183 3.17 -47.19 -26.22
C ASP A 183 2.68 -45.89 -26.87
N ILE A 184 2.43 -45.92 -28.18
CA ILE A 184 1.88 -44.78 -28.94
C ILE A 184 0.50 -44.39 -28.43
N THR A 185 -0.34 -45.37 -28.13
CA THR A 185 -1.68 -45.13 -27.56
C THR A 185 -1.58 -44.48 -26.19
N THR A 186 -0.67 -44.98 -25.35
CA THR A 186 -0.38 -44.42 -24.01
C THR A 186 0.17 -43.00 -24.09
N LEU A 187 1.10 -42.72 -25.02
CA LEU A 187 1.65 -41.42 -25.30
C LEU A 187 0.57 -40.38 -25.65
N HIS A 188 -0.25 -40.72 -26.67
CA HIS A 188 -1.34 -39.84 -27.10
C HIS A 188 -2.39 -39.62 -26.02
N SER A 189 -2.72 -40.64 -25.25
CA SER A 189 -3.70 -40.52 -24.15
C SER A 189 -3.14 -39.70 -23.02
N GLY A 190 -1.87 -39.86 -22.68
CA GLY A 190 -1.17 -39.06 -21.67
C GLY A 190 -1.11 -37.57 -22.04
N ILE A 191 -0.72 -37.27 -23.29
CA ILE A 191 -0.67 -35.87 -23.78
C ILE A 191 -2.08 -35.24 -23.74
N ARG A 192 -3.13 -35.95 -24.22
CA ARG A 192 -4.51 -35.43 -24.14
C ARG A 192 -4.95 -35.20 -22.71
N ARG A 193 -4.64 -36.14 -21.79
CA ARG A 193 -4.97 -35.99 -20.36
C ARG A 193 -4.29 -34.78 -19.77
N TRP A 194 -2.99 -34.55 -20.07
CA TRP A 194 -2.26 -33.39 -19.60
C TRP A 194 -2.90 -32.08 -20.06
N HIS A 195 -3.22 -31.94 -21.35
CA HIS A 195 -3.96 -30.78 -21.88
C HIS A 195 -5.31 -30.57 -21.18
N ALA A 196 -6.05 -31.63 -20.93
CA ALA A 196 -7.33 -31.52 -20.22
C ALA A 196 -7.13 -31.03 -18.76
N LEU A 197 -6.07 -31.47 -18.09
CA LEU A 197 -5.75 -31.06 -16.74
C LEU A 197 -5.31 -29.58 -16.69
N LEU A 198 -4.49 -29.12 -17.66
CA LEU A 198 -4.15 -27.70 -17.79
C LEU A 198 -5.41 -26.85 -18.00
N GLY A 199 -6.32 -27.26 -18.87
CA GLY A 199 -7.59 -26.56 -19.05
C GLY A 199 -8.46 -26.53 -17.78
N THR A 200 -8.38 -27.59 -16.96
CA THR A 200 -9.02 -27.58 -15.63
C THR A 200 -8.39 -26.54 -14.71
N ILE A 201 -7.07 -26.49 -14.64
CA ILE A 201 -6.35 -25.52 -13.82
C ILE A 201 -6.66 -24.09 -14.26
N ASP A 202 -6.59 -23.81 -15.56
CA ASP A 202 -6.93 -22.47 -16.10
C ASP A 202 -8.35 -22.07 -15.73
N THR A 203 -9.31 -23.01 -15.83
CA THR A 203 -10.71 -22.77 -15.44
C THR A 203 -10.82 -22.46 -13.94
N ARG A 204 -10.11 -23.20 -13.08
CA ARG A 204 -10.13 -22.98 -11.63
C ARG A 204 -9.47 -21.67 -11.26
N ARG A 205 -8.34 -21.31 -11.91
CA ARG A 205 -7.69 -20.00 -11.73
C ARG A 205 -8.60 -18.85 -12.13
N ALA A 206 -9.27 -18.95 -13.28
CA ALA A 206 -10.24 -17.94 -13.70
C ALA A 206 -11.40 -17.80 -12.71
N THR A 207 -11.89 -18.92 -12.16
CA THR A 207 -12.93 -18.90 -11.12
C THR A 207 -12.44 -18.29 -9.83
N TYR A 208 -11.18 -18.56 -9.44
CA TYR A 208 -10.54 -17.95 -8.26
C TYR A 208 -10.38 -16.44 -8.45
N ALA A 209 -9.91 -16.00 -9.60
CA ALA A 209 -9.82 -14.57 -9.91
C ALA A 209 -11.18 -13.86 -9.82
N ALA A 210 -12.27 -14.50 -10.27
CA ALA A 210 -13.62 -13.96 -10.15
C ALA A 210 -14.14 -13.86 -8.70
N LEU A 211 -13.49 -14.51 -7.72
CA LEU A 211 -13.81 -14.29 -6.30
C LEU A 211 -13.41 -12.90 -5.83
N ALA A 212 -12.45 -12.23 -6.48
CA ALA A 212 -12.10 -10.84 -6.20
C ALA A 212 -13.28 -9.89 -6.45
N ASP A 213 -14.04 -10.10 -7.55
CA ASP A 213 -15.26 -9.33 -7.82
C ASP A 213 -16.35 -9.60 -6.78
N THR A 214 -16.47 -10.87 -6.33
CA THR A 214 -17.39 -11.23 -5.24
C THR A 214 -16.99 -10.53 -3.95
N ARG A 215 -15.69 -10.43 -3.67
CA ARG A 215 -15.16 -9.74 -2.52
C ARG A 215 -15.40 -8.23 -2.60
N ALA A 216 -15.15 -7.62 -3.75
CA ALA A 216 -15.42 -6.20 -3.98
C ALA A 216 -16.92 -5.90 -3.74
N SER A 217 -17.82 -6.74 -4.29
CA SER A 217 -19.25 -6.60 -4.06
C SER A 217 -19.66 -6.73 -2.60
N ALA A 218 -18.99 -7.61 -1.83
CA ALA A 218 -19.24 -7.74 -0.39
C ALA A 218 -18.76 -6.51 0.39
N ASN A 219 -17.59 -5.95 0.01
CA ASN A 219 -17.06 -4.71 0.58
C ASN A 219 -18.03 -3.54 0.33
N ASP A 220 -18.48 -3.37 -0.93
CA ASP A 220 -19.40 -2.30 -1.33
C ASP A 220 -20.76 -2.44 -0.60
N ALA A 221 -21.26 -3.65 -0.49
CA ALA A 221 -22.52 -3.91 0.25
C ALA A 221 -22.38 -3.57 1.74
N CYS A 222 -21.25 -3.91 2.36
CA CYS A 222 -20.98 -3.55 3.74
C CYS A 222 -20.85 -2.03 3.91
N ALA A 223 -20.07 -1.37 3.06
CA ALA A 223 -19.92 0.09 3.06
C ALA A 223 -21.28 0.79 2.93
N ALA A 224 -22.08 0.39 1.93
CA ALA A 224 -23.43 0.95 1.74
C ALA A 224 -24.33 0.72 2.95
N ALA A 225 -24.27 -0.45 3.60
CA ALA A 225 -25.05 -0.71 4.82
C ALA A 225 -24.61 0.19 5.98
N LEU A 226 -23.30 0.45 6.12
CA LEU A 226 -22.76 1.35 7.13
C LEU A 226 -23.13 2.82 6.86
N GLU A 227 -23.12 3.25 5.59
CA GLU A 227 -23.55 4.59 5.17
C GLU A 227 -25.05 4.84 5.48
N HIS A 228 -25.89 3.81 5.44
CA HIS A 228 -27.32 3.89 5.66
C HIS A 228 -27.75 3.61 7.12
N THR A 229 -26.80 3.64 8.06
CA THR A 229 -27.17 3.54 9.49
C THR A 229 -28.04 4.73 9.94
N PRO A 230 -28.90 4.57 10.94
CA PRO A 230 -29.82 5.62 11.38
C PRO A 230 -29.15 6.96 11.70
N LEU A 231 -27.96 6.93 12.29
CA LEU A 231 -27.21 8.16 12.57
C LEU A 231 -26.74 8.84 11.29
N ASN A 232 -26.18 8.08 10.34
CA ASN A 232 -25.68 8.64 9.08
C ASN A 232 -26.84 9.20 8.23
N VAL A 233 -27.99 8.52 8.22
CA VAL A 233 -29.21 9.01 7.57
C VAL A 233 -29.70 10.31 8.25
N ALA A 234 -29.70 10.38 9.58
CA ALA A 234 -30.08 11.58 10.33
C ALA A 234 -29.11 12.76 10.04
N VAL A 235 -27.80 12.49 9.98
CA VAL A 235 -26.77 13.49 9.63
C VAL A 235 -26.95 13.96 8.17
N ALA A 236 -27.18 13.05 7.23
CA ALA A 236 -27.41 13.41 5.82
C ALA A 236 -28.71 14.24 5.66
N ALA A 237 -29.76 13.89 6.37
CA ALA A 237 -31.03 14.66 6.38
C ALA A 237 -30.83 16.05 7.00
N ALA A 238 -30.06 16.18 8.06
CA ALA A 238 -29.71 17.47 8.66
C ALA A 238 -28.86 18.33 7.69
N ARG A 239 -28.00 17.73 6.91
CA ARG A 239 -27.23 18.41 5.85
C ARG A 239 -28.10 18.88 4.68
N ALA A 240 -29.18 18.16 4.35
CA ALA A 240 -30.01 18.41 3.17
C ALA A 240 -31.08 19.52 3.37
N GLY A 241 -31.29 20.10 4.54
CA GLY A 241 -32.29 21.18 4.70
C GLY A 241 -32.92 21.32 6.09
N GLY A 242 -32.31 20.74 7.11
CA GLY A 242 -32.64 21.09 8.50
C GLY A 242 -32.11 22.48 8.87
N PRO A 243 -32.59 23.11 9.97
CA PRO A 243 -31.98 24.34 10.46
C PRO A 243 -30.48 24.09 10.63
N PRO A 244 -29.63 25.07 10.27
CA PRO A 244 -28.19 24.86 10.28
C PRO A 244 -27.71 24.62 11.70
N VAL A 245 -27.58 23.38 12.09
CA VAL A 245 -26.47 23.01 12.96
C VAL A 245 -25.29 23.18 12.06
N SER A 246 -24.52 24.23 12.25
CA SER A 246 -23.32 24.41 11.40
C SER A 246 -22.54 23.11 11.45
N GLU A 247 -22.04 22.67 10.31
CA GLU A 247 -21.22 21.46 10.19
C GLU A 247 -20.11 21.47 11.25
N GLU A 248 -19.55 22.67 11.51
CA GLU A 248 -18.60 22.99 12.57
C GLU A 248 -19.14 22.74 13.98
N ALA A 249 -20.39 23.08 14.29
CA ALA A 249 -20.95 22.86 15.63
C ALA A 249 -21.30 21.39 15.89
N GLY A 250 -21.71 20.65 14.86
CA GLY A 250 -21.97 19.19 14.96
C GLY A 250 -20.67 18.42 15.16
N VAL A 251 -19.65 18.71 14.35
CA VAL A 251 -18.30 18.13 14.47
C VAL A 251 -17.63 18.56 15.77
N ALA A 252 -17.69 19.85 16.14
CA ALA A 252 -17.11 20.36 17.38
C ALA A 252 -17.78 19.75 18.62
N THR A 253 -19.10 19.53 18.59
CA THR A 253 -19.82 18.88 19.70
C THR A 253 -19.43 17.41 19.80
N TRP A 254 -19.27 16.71 18.68
CA TRP A 254 -18.84 15.31 18.65
C TRP A 254 -17.36 15.18 19.11
N LEU A 255 -16.48 16.06 18.65
CA LEU A 255 -15.08 16.15 19.07
C LEU A 255 -14.94 16.51 20.55
N ALA A 256 -15.79 17.36 21.10
CA ALA A 256 -15.80 17.69 22.52
C ALA A 256 -16.26 16.54 23.42
N LEU A 257 -17.15 15.68 22.92
CA LEU A 257 -17.63 14.49 23.64
C LEU A 257 -16.70 13.29 23.48
N SER A 258 -16.04 13.13 22.34
CA SER A 258 -15.20 11.98 21.99
C SER A 258 -13.96 11.82 22.88
N PRO A 259 -13.19 12.87 23.23
CA PRO A 259 -12.02 12.75 24.11
C PRO A 259 -12.36 12.34 25.52
N ALA A 260 -13.48 12.85 26.07
CA ALA A 260 -13.92 12.47 27.40
C ALA A 260 -14.40 11.01 27.42
N LEU A 261 -15.13 10.59 26.38
CA LEU A 261 -15.56 9.21 26.21
C LEU A 261 -14.36 8.27 26.00
N PHE A 262 -13.42 8.66 25.16
CA PHE A 262 -12.17 7.91 24.95
C PHE A 262 -11.37 7.77 26.26
N THR A 263 -11.20 8.86 27.01
CA THR A 263 -10.53 8.85 28.31
C THR A 263 -11.23 7.95 29.32
N ALA A 264 -12.57 7.99 29.37
CA ALA A 264 -13.35 7.14 30.25
C ALA A 264 -13.23 5.64 29.88
N THR A 265 -13.27 5.32 28.57
CA THR A 265 -13.08 3.97 28.06
C THR A 265 -11.67 3.47 28.38
N TYR A 266 -10.65 4.28 28.12
CA TYR A 266 -9.25 3.94 28.40
C TYR A 266 -9.00 3.68 29.91
N ASN A 267 -9.61 4.44 30.80
CA ASN A 267 -9.50 4.23 32.25
C ASN A 267 -10.20 2.94 32.71
N GLY A 268 -11.25 2.51 32.03
CA GLY A 268 -11.99 1.28 32.32
C GLY A 268 -11.39 0.05 31.64
N ASP A 269 -11.05 0.17 30.36
CA ASP A 269 -10.47 -0.87 29.51
C ASP A 269 -9.49 -0.25 28.49
N PRO A 270 -8.20 -0.16 28.84
CA PRO A 270 -7.19 0.44 27.97
C PRO A 270 -7.02 -0.28 26.63
N ASP A 271 -7.14 -1.61 26.61
CA ASP A 271 -6.90 -2.40 25.40
C ASP A 271 -8.07 -2.22 24.42
N ALA A 272 -9.31 -2.22 24.89
CA ALA A 272 -10.48 -1.91 24.06
C ALA A 272 -10.44 -0.47 23.51
N ALA A 273 -9.98 0.50 24.30
CA ALA A 273 -9.82 1.88 23.83
C ALA A 273 -8.78 2.02 22.74
N ILE A 274 -7.64 1.34 22.86
CA ILE A 274 -6.58 1.33 21.83
C ILE A 274 -7.06 0.64 20.56
N GLN A 275 -7.74 -0.51 20.65
CA GLN A 275 -8.33 -1.18 19.49
C GLN A 275 -9.36 -0.29 18.76
N ALA A 276 -10.19 0.43 19.52
CA ALA A 276 -11.13 1.37 18.93
C ALA A 276 -10.42 2.51 18.19
N LEU A 277 -9.29 2.99 18.70
CA LEU A 277 -8.49 4.02 18.07
C LEU A 277 -7.80 3.52 16.79
N GLU A 278 -7.27 2.29 16.79
CA GLU A 278 -6.70 1.65 15.60
C GLU A 278 -7.74 1.42 14.49
N ALA A 279 -8.99 1.14 14.87
CA ALA A 279 -10.06 0.93 13.92
C ALA A 279 -10.73 2.24 13.44
N ALA A 280 -10.41 3.38 14.06
CA ALA A 280 -10.99 4.67 13.72
C ALA A 280 -10.36 5.23 12.42
N THR A 281 -11.15 6.06 11.71
CA THR A 281 -10.60 6.80 10.57
C THR A 281 -9.58 7.84 11.02
N PRO A 282 -8.60 8.22 10.18
CA PRO A 282 -7.60 9.23 10.53
C PRO A 282 -8.19 10.56 11.00
N ASP A 283 -9.32 10.99 10.44
CA ASP A 283 -10.02 12.22 10.86
C ASP A 283 -10.52 12.13 12.32
N VAL A 284 -11.07 10.99 12.71
CA VAL A 284 -11.51 10.73 14.09
C VAL A 284 -10.30 10.72 15.02
N VAL A 285 -9.22 10.03 14.63
CA VAL A 285 -7.97 10.00 15.41
C VAL A 285 -7.43 11.41 15.59
N ALA A 286 -7.35 12.21 14.53
CA ALA A 286 -6.82 13.58 14.57
C ALA A 286 -7.66 14.45 15.52
N GLY A 287 -8.98 14.36 15.45
CA GLY A 287 -9.88 15.09 16.33
C GLY A 287 -9.73 14.70 17.81
N VAL A 288 -9.71 13.39 18.11
CA VAL A 288 -9.46 12.88 19.46
C VAL A 288 -8.09 13.33 19.95
N TRP A 289 -7.05 13.16 19.12
CA TRP A 289 -5.68 13.49 19.49
C TRP A 289 -5.46 14.95 19.78
N ALA A 290 -6.07 15.84 19.00
CA ALA A 290 -6.00 17.30 19.21
C ALA A 290 -6.58 17.74 20.56
N ALA A 291 -7.59 17.03 21.05
CA ALA A 291 -8.31 17.38 22.28
C ALA A 291 -7.77 16.66 23.54
N LEU A 292 -6.89 15.65 23.40
CA LEU A 292 -6.31 14.96 24.54
C LEU A 292 -5.22 15.80 25.24
N PRO A 293 -5.17 15.79 26.59
CA PRO A 293 -4.07 16.41 27.34
C PRO A 293 -2.71 15.79 26.99
N ALA A 294 -1.66 16.62 26.91
CA ALA A 294 -0.32 16.14 26.60
C ALA A 294 0.21 15.05 27.55
N SER A 295 -0.13 15.12 28.83
CA SER A 295 0.21 14.06 29.80
C SER A 295 -0.48 12.72 29.51
N PHE A 296 -1.70 12.76 28.99
CA PHE A 296 -2.43 11.56 28.60
C PHE A 296 -1.83 10.95 27.33
N ILE A 297 -1.51 11.76 26.33
CA ILE A 297 -0.81 11.33 25.12
C ILE A 297 0.53 10.67 25.48
N ALA A 298 1.33 11.27 26.39
CA ALA A 298 2.56 10.68 26.85
C ALA A 298 2.37 9.29 27.52
N ALA A 299 1.28 9.11 28.27
CA ALA A 299 0.93 7.81 28.85
C ALA A 299 0.54 6.78 27.77
N LEU A 300 -0.24 7.18 26.75
CA LEU A 300 -0.58 6.34 25.61
C LEU A 300 0.69 5.87 24.86
N ILE A 301 1.59 6.80 24.55
CA ILE A 301 2.88 6.51 23.88
C ILE A 301 3.69 5.51 24.70
N SER A 302 3.85 5.76 26.00
CA SER A 302 4.63 4.90 26.88
C SER A 302 4.07 3.46 26.95
N ARG A 303 2.76 3.32 26.95
CA ARG A 303 2.10 2.01 27.09
C ARG A 303 1.96 1.25 25.79
N ASN A 304 1.70 1.97 24.67
CA ASN A 304 1.38 1.38 23.37
C ASN A 304 2.22 1.97 22.22
N PRO A 305 3.56 2.01 22.33
CA PRO A 305 4.39 2.71 21.35
C PRO A 305 4.28 2.11 19.93
N ALA A 306 4.03 0.81 19.82
CA ALA A 306 3.90 0.15 18.52
C ALA A 306 2.64 0.61 17.75
N VAL A 307 1.52 0.79 18.46
CA VAL A 307 0.27 1.28 17.88
C VAL A 307 0.40 2.77 17.56
N ILE A 308 0.74 3.58 18.57
CA ILE A 308 0.77 5.03 18.44
C ILE A 308 1.79 5.49 17.39
N GLY A 309 2.92 4.80 17.25
CA GLY A 309 3.94 5.12 16.26
C GLY A 309 3.46 4.98 14.81
N ASN A 310 2.44 4.16 14.58
CA ASN A 310 1.89 3.88 13.24
C ASN A 310 0.45 4.39 13.06
N LEU A 311 -0.08 5.10 14.06
CA LEU A 311 -1.47 5.54 14.08
C LEU A 311 -1.69 6.74 13.16
N GLU A 312 -2.36 6.54 12.05
CA GLU A 312 -2.70 7.62 11.13
C GLU A 312 -3.68 8.63 11.77
N GLY A 313 -3.43 9.93 11.58
CA GLY A 313 -4.16 11.00 12.26
C GLY A 313 -3.55 11.44 13.61
N ALA A 314 -2.66 10.64 14.22
CA ALA A 314 -1.89 11.10 15.39
C ALA A 314 -0.74 12.04 14.95
N ARG A 315 -0.45 13.06 15.77
CA ARG A 315 0.59 14.05 15.44
C ARG A 315 1.93 13.40 15.14
N TYR A 316 2.60 13.83 14.09
CA TYR A 316 3.86 13.24 13.62
C TYR A 316 4.96 13.24 14.67
N ARG A 317 5.07 14.28 15.52
CA ARG A 317 6.03 14.30 16.63
C ARG A 317 5.75 13.25 17.70
N ASP A 318 4.48 12.96 17.95
CA ASP A 318 4.06 11.94 18.92
C ASP A 318 4.32 10.52 18.33
N ARG A 319 4.04 10.32 17.04
CA ARG A 319 4.40 9.09 16.31
C ARG A 319 5.92 8.87 16.32
N ASN A 320 6.71 9.90 16.07
CA ASN A 320 8.16 9.83 16.18
C ASN A 320 8.61 9.39 17.58
N THR A 321 8.07 10.02 18.63
CA THR A 321 8.42 9.68 20.03
C THR A 321 8.12 8.19 20.31
N ALA A 322 6.98 7.70 19.85
CA ALA A 322 6.57 6.32 20.02
C ALA A 322 7.47 5.34 19.23
N ASN A 323 7.77 5.64 17.95
CA ASN A 323 8.61 4.79 17.13
C ASN A 323 10.05 4.72 17.62
N VAL A 324 10.64 5.85 17.99
CA VAL A 324 12.01 5.89 18.55
C VAL A 324 12.09 5.07 19.84
N ALA A 325 11.09 5.18 20.72
CA ALA A 325 11.08 4.47 22.00
C ALA A 325 11.10 2.92 21.85
N ARG A 326 10.59 2.37 20.74
CA ARG A 326 10.52 0.92 20.51
C ARG A 326 11.67 0.33 19.70
N LEU A 327 12.46 1.16 18.99
CA LEU A 327 13.50 0.68 18.06
C LEU A 327 14.47 -0.32 18.70
N ALA A 328 14.95 -0.03 19.91
CA ALA A 328 15.89 -0.91 20.61
C ALA A 328 15.28 -2.30 20.91
N GLY A 329 14.01 -2.34 21.31
CA GLY A 329 13.28 -3.59 21.55
C GLY A 329 13.05 -4.40 20.27
N GLU A 330 12.67 -3.74 19.17
CA GLU A 330 12.51 -4.35 17.85
C GLU A 330 13.85 -4.95 17.35
N ARG A 331 14.94 -4.18 17.47
CA ARG A 331 16.29 -4.62 17.14
C ARG A 331 16.68 -5.89 17.90
N GLU A 332 16.47 -5.91 19.22
CA GLU A 332 16.77 -7.08 20.04
C GLU A 332 15.91 -8.29 19.67
N ALA A 333 14.63 -8.07 19.35
CA ALA A 333 13.74 -9.14 18.92
C ALA A 333 14.25 -9.79 17.62
N VAL A 334 14.67 -8.99 16.63
CA VAL A 334 15.26 -9.47 15.38
C VAL A 334 16.58 -10.19 15.62
N ALA A 335 17.46 -9.67 16.49
CA ALA A 335 18.72 -10.31 16.84
C ALA A 335 18.49 -11.71 17.48
N ARG A 336 17.49 -11.84 18.37
CA ARG A 336 17.08 -13.14 18.92
C ARG A 336 16.55 -14.10 17.85
N GLN A 337 15.77 -13.61 16.89
CA GLN A 337 15.28 -14.41 15.76
C GLN A 337 16.43 -14.95 14.90
N ILE A 338 17.44 -14.12 14.60
CA ILE A 338 18.63 -14.52 13.86
C ILE A 338 19.37 -15.64 14.62
N ALA A 339 19.59 -15.48 15.92
CA ALA A 339 20.29 -16.46 16.75
C ALA A 339 19.54 -17.80 16.85
N ALA A 340 18.21 -17.80 16.76
CA ALA A 340 17.38 -18.99 16.80
C ALA A 340 17.25 -19.71 15.45
N ARG A 341 17.58 -19.06 14.33
CA ARG A 341 17.44 -19.64 12.98
C ARG A 341 18.62 -20.51 12.59
N ARG A 342 18.29 -21.61 11.87
CA ARG A 342 19.27 -22.54 11.30
C ARG A 342 19.35 -22.48 9.77
N ASP A 343 18.37 -21.86 9.10
CA ASP A 343 18.30 -21.69 7.65
C ASP A 343 19.02 -20.41 7.20
N VAL A 344 19.85 -20.52 6.16
CA VAL A 344 20.71 -19.42 5.69
C VAL A 344 19.89 -18.30 5.03
N GLY A 345 18.88 -18.65 4.22
CA GLY A 345 18.06 -17.69 3.48
C GLY A 345 17.23 -16.78 4.39
N GLY A 346 16.50 -17.37 5.35
CA GLY A 346 15.72 -16.58 6.29
C GLY A 346 16.58 -15.74 7.25
N ALA A 347 17.83 -16.19 7.53
CA ALA A 347 18.78 -15.40 8.30
C ALA A 347 19.30 -14.18 7.52
N ALA A 348 19.41 -14.25 6.18
CA ALA A 348 19.83 -13.12 5.35
C ALA A 348 18.83 -11.97 5.43
N LEU A 349 17.54 -12.23 5.21
CA LEU A 349 16.47 -11.23 5.28
C LEU A 349 16.34 -10.59 6.68
N LEU A 350 16.52 -11.37 7.74
CA LEU A 350 16.56 -10.83 9.10
C LEU A 350 17.79 -9.95 9.35
N LYS A 351 18.94 -10.25 8.73
CA LYS A 351 20.13 -9.41 8.81
C LYS A 351 19.94 -8.07 8.08
N GLU A 352 19.27 -8.08 6.92
CA GLU A 352 18.89 -6.85 6.22
C GLU A 352 17.98 -5.99 7.10
N ARG A 353 16.97 -6.61 7.74
CA ARG A 353 16.10 -5.92 8.70
C ARG A 353 16.89 -5.35 9.87
N LEU A 354 17.81 -6.12 10.44
CA LEU A 354 18.65 -5.69 11.54
C LEU A 354 19.50 -4.47 11.16
N ALA A 355 20.10 -4.48 9.96
CA ALA A 355 20.90 -3.38 9.46
C ALA A 355 20.08 -2.09 9.33
N VAL A 356 18.85 -2.18 8.83
CA VAL A 356 17.94 -1.02 8.76
C VAL A 356 17.59 -0.52 10.17
N LEU A 357 17.28 -1.41 11.11
CA LEU A 357 16.99 -0.99 12.49
C LEU A 357 18.21 -0.33 13.16
N ASP A 358 19.43 -0.83 12.89
CA ASP A 358 20.68 -0.22 13.36
C ASP A 358 20.84 1.20 12.79
N SER A 359 20.61 1.40 11.48
CA SER A 359 20.64 2.73 10.83
C SER A 359 19.56 3.66 11.41
N LEU A 360 18.32 3.18 11.61
CA LEU A 360 17.27 4.00 12.24
C LEU A 360 17.61 4.42 13.67
N ILE A 361 18.25 3.55 14.45
CA ILE A 361 18.72 3.88 15.80
C ILE A 361 19.84 4.91 15.73
N GLU A 362 20.78 4.79 14.79
CA GLU A 362 21.86 5.76 14.60
C GLU A 362 21.32 7.14 14.25
N ILE A 363 20.32 7.22 13.35
CA ILE A 363 19.76 8.47 12.87
C ILE A 363 18.82 9.12 13.91
N TYR A 364 17.91 8.34 14.50
CA TYR A 364 16.79 8.87 15.29
C TYR A 364 16.90 8.61 16.80
N GLY A 365 17.72 7.65 17.22
CA GLY A 365 17.73 7.12 18.59
C GLY A 365 18.14 8.10 19.67
N ASP A 366 18.95 9.11 19.35
CA ASP A 366 19.40 10.15 20.32
C ASP A 366 18.51 11.41 20.33
N GLY A 367 17.48 11.46 19.50
CA GLY A 367 16.52 12.57 19.40
C GLY A 367 17.04 13.83 18.71
N ARG A 368 18.28 13.85 18.22
CA ARG A 368 18.85 15.02 17.53
C ARG A 368 18.15 15.30 16.21
N ALA A 369 17.79 14.27 15.47
CA ALA A 369 17.08 14.39 14.20
C ALA A 369 15.77 15.17 14.36
N ALA A 370 14.99 14.92 15.40
CA ALA A 370 13.75 15.66 15.68
C ALA A 370 13.96 17.13 16.07
N SER A 371 15.19 17.52 16.39
CA SER A 371 15.59 18.88 16.77
C SER A 371 16.46 19.55 15.71
N SER A 372 16.71 18.91 14.57
CA SER A 372 17.47 19.50 13.46
C SER A 372 16.65 20.56 12.70
N ASP A 373 17.28 21.25 11.76
CA ASP A 373 16.66 22.23 10.89
C ASP A 373 16.96 21.87 9.40
N PRO A 374 15.97 21.38 8.66
CA PRO A 374 14.61 20.98 9.06
C PRO A 374 14.61 19.78 10.03
N PRO A 375 13.58 19.63 10.90
CA PRO A 375 13.46 18.47 11.77
C PRO A 375 13.22 17.20 10.95
N GLU A 376 13.74 16.07 11.43
CA GLU A 376 13.51 14.78 10.81
C GLU A 376 12.80 13.83 11.78
N LEU A 377 11.70 13.21 11.35
CA LEU A 377 10.86 12.40 12.21
C LEU A 377 10.69 10.99 11.65
N LEU A 378 10.70 9.98 12.51
CA LEU A 378 10.39 8.61 12.22
C LEU A 378 8.91 8.33 12.53
N VAL A 379 8.06 8.35 11.51
CA VAL A 379 6.60 8.39 11.68
C VAL A 379 5.87 7.09 11.38
N HIS A 380 6.58 6.10 10.84
CA HIS A 380 6.04 4.74 10.66
C HIS A 380 7.17 3.72 10.70
N VAL A 381 6.97 2.62 11.42
CA VAL A 381 7.86 1.45 11.41
C VAL A 381 7.00 0.19 11.52
N ASP A 382 7.00 -0.65 10.49
CA ASP A 382 6.30 -1.92 10.46
C ASP A 382 7.33 -3.03 10.20
N THR A 383 7.59 -3.86 11.21
CA THR A 383 8.54 -4.97 11.16
C THR A 383 7.87 -6.31 10.80
N SER A 384 6.60 -6.32 10.40
CA SER A 384 5.88 -7.52 10.00
C SER A 384 6.31 -8.12 8.65
N PRO A 385 6.71 -7.33 7.62
CA PRO A 385 7.13 -7.88 6.32
C PRO A 385 8.37 -8.78 6.45
N VAL A 386 8.52 -9.71 5.52
CA VAL A 386 9.76 -10.47 5.38
C VAL A 386 10.82 -9.57 4.70
N GLY A 387 11.99 -9.39 5.33
CA GLY A 387 13.05 -8.50 4.83
C GLY A 387 13.08 -7.15 5.56
N PRO A 388 13.53 -6.06 4.89
CA PRO A 388 13.55 -4.73 5.47
C PRO A 388 12.18 -4.29 5.99
N PRO A 389 12.09 -3.54 7.11
CA PRO A 389 10.82 -3.04 7.61
C PRO A 389 10.21 -2.01 6.65
N TYR A 390 8.88 -1.86 6.66
CA TYR A 390 8.27 -0.70 6.03
C TYR A 390 8.45 0.51 6.95
N VAL A 391 8.88 1.62 6.37
CA VAL A 391 9.26 2.81 7.13
C VAL A 391 8.77 4.06 6.41
N VAL A 392 8.30 5.04 7.18
CA VAL A 392 8.08 6.41 6.71
C VAL A 392 8.88 7.35 7.60
N VAL A 393 9.69 8.20 6.98
CA VAL A 393 10.44 9.27 7.64
C VAL A 393 10.08 10.61 7.03
N THR A 394 10.23 11.69 7.80
CA THR A 394 9.96 13.02 7.29
C THR A 394 11.21 13.91 7.38
N ILE A 395 11.28 14.86 6.47
CA ILE A 395 12.19 16.00 6.49
C ILE A 395 11.31 17.25 6.54
N GLY A 396 11.35 18.00 7.61
CA GLY A 396 10.31 18.92 8.03
C GLY A 396 9.21 18.21 8.83
N ASP A 397 8.33 18.99 9.44
CA ASP A 397 7.16 18.49 10.18
C ASP A 397 5.89 18.67 9.34
N PRO A 398 5.33 17.58 8.75
CA PRO A 398 4.14 17.67 7.90
C PRO A 398 2.90 18.23 8.61
N GLY A 399 2.88 18.15 9.94
CA GLY A 399 1.78 18.68 10.75
C GLY A 399 1.79 20.20 10.92
N THR A 400 2.87 20.88 10.52
CA THR A 400 3.01 22.33 10.64
C THR A 400 3.45 23.03 9.36
N ALA A 401 3.96 22.29 8.38
CA ALA A 401 4.42 22.85 7.11
C ALA A 401 3.24 23.28 6.23
N ALA A 402 3.39 24.41 5.54
CA ALA A 402 2.41 24.90 4.57
C ALA A 402 2.31 23.97 3.33
N ASN A 403 3.42 23.35 2.92
CA ASN A 403 3.46 22.42 1.81
C ASN A 403 4.07 21.09 2.25
N THR A 404 3.44 19.98 1.90
CA THR A 404 3.99 18.65 2.19
C THR A 404 4.00 17.80 0.94
N ALA A 405 5.14 17.17 0.63
CA ALA A 405 5.19 16.14 -0.40
C ALA A 405 5.31 14.75 0.23
N THR A 406 4.47 13.82 -0.21
CA THR A 406 4.68 12.38 0.01
C THR A 406 5.44 11.82 -1.18
N VAL A 407 6.58 11.18 -0.92
CA VAL A 407 7.48 10.63 -1.94
C VAL A 407 7.39 9.11 -1.95
N VAL A 408 7.03 8.55 -3.09
CA VAL A 408 6.93 7.10 -3.31
C VAL A 408 8.03 6.65 -4.25
N SER A 409 8.90 5.77 -3.75
CA SER A 409 10.05 5.25 -4.49
C SER A 409 9.69 4.22 -5.57
N GLY A 410 10.63 3.86 -6.40
CA GLY A 410 10.46 2.90 -7.49
C GLY A 410 10.72 1.44 -7.11
N MET A 411 10.80 0.60 -8.13
CA MET A 411 11.20 -0.81 -8.06
C MET A 411 12.56 -0.98 -7.38
N GLY A 412 12.68 -2.01 -6.54
CA GLY A 412 13.91 -2.36 -5.84
C GLY A 412 14.29 -1.45 -4.68
N SER A 413 13.51 -0.39 -4.41
CA SER A 413 13.74 0.48 -3.27
C SER A 413 13.17 -0.11 -1.98
N SER A 414 13.83 0.16 -0.89
CA SER A 414 13.42 -0.28 0.46
C SER A 414 13.86 0.74 1.51
N SER A 415 13.50 0.52 2.75
CA SER A 415 13.99 1.33 3.87
C SER A 415 15.51 1.28 4.08
N ALA A 416 16.23 0.39 3.39
CA ALA A 416 17.70 0.41 3.36
C ALA A 416 18.26 1.63 2.59
N ASP A 417 17.45 2.28 1.76
CA ASP A 417 17.87 3.43 0.94
C ASP A 417 17.62 4.79 1.64
N ILE A 418 17.13 4.79 2.88
CA ILE A 418 16.72 5.99 3.62
C ILE A 418 17.81 7.08 3.61
N GLU A 419 19.08 6.73 3.82
CA GLU A 419 20.16 7.72 3.90
C GLU A 419 20.32 8.51 2.60
N SER A 420 20.34 7.82 1.46
CA SER A 420 20.45 8.45 0.14
C SER A 420 19.25 9.37 -0.14
N TYR A 421 18.04 8.92 0.20
CA TYR A 421 16.83 9.73 0.03
C TYR A 421 16.85 10.96 0.94
N ARG A 422 17.21 10.80 2.22
CA ARG A 422 17.33 11.91 3.17
C ARG A 422 18.30 12.97 2.68
N ALA A 423 19.50 12.59 2.26
CA ALA A 423 20.51 13.52 1.77
C ALA A 423 19.99 14.40 0.62
N ASN A 424 19.38 13.77 -0.40
CA ASN A 424 18.88 14.49 -1.57
C ASN A 424 17.67 15.37 -1.24
N PHE A 425 16.70 14.86 -0.47
CA PHE A 425 15.48 15.60 -0.16
C PHE A 425 15.67 16.69 0.89
N THR A 426 16.66 16.59 1.76
CA THR A 426 17.03 17.70 2.67
C THR A 426 17.37 18.97 1.88
N GLU A 427 18.12 18.86 0.78
CA GLU A 427 18.45 20.00 -0.07
C GLU A 427 17.23 20.55 -0.82
N ILE A 428 16.30 19.69 -1.22
CA ILE A 428 15.04 20.10 -1.85
C ILE A 428 14.17 20.88 -0.85
N VAL A 429 13.99 20.36 0.38
CA VAL A 429 13.18 20.99 1.44
C VAL A 429 13.76 22.34 1.84
N ARG A 430 15.08 22.43 2.10
CA ARG A 430 15.75 23.71 2.44
C ARG A 430 15.52 24.81 1.42
N GLY A 431 15.42 24.44 0.14
CA GLY A 431 15.16 25.39 -0.94
C GLY A 431 13.68 25.66 -1.23
N ALA A 432 12.76 24.91 -0.62
CA ALA A 432 11.33 25.00 -0.90
C ALA A 432 10.54 25.92 0.05
N GLY A 433 11.20 26.52 1.06
CA GLY A 433 10.56 27.38 2.06
C GLY A 433 9.84 26.57 3.13
N ASP A 434 8.63 27.00 3.54
CA ASP A 434 7.83 26.30 4.57
C ASP A 434 7.25 25.00 3.99
N SER A 435 8.10 23.99 3.90
CA SER A 435 7.78 22.72 3.27
C SER A 435 8.33 21.53 4.05
N ALA A 436 7.64 20.40 3.95
CA ALA A 436 8.06 19.11 4.47
C ALA A 436 7.98 18.04 3.39
N VAL A 437 8.73 16.95 3.57
CA VAL A 437 8.68 15.76 2.72
C VAL A 437 8.52 14.54 3.59
N MET A 438 7.60 13.66 3.22
CA MET A 438 7.43 12.31 3.76
C MET A 438 8.06 11.32 2.78
N LEU A 439 9.11 10.63 3.18
CA LEU A 439 9.75 9.58 2.38
C LEU A 439 9.10 8.25 2.74
N SER A 440 8.23 7.75 1.87
CA SER A 440 7.45 6.53 2.09
C SER A 440 8.13 5.31 1.49
N PHE A 441 8.65 4.44 2.35
CA PHE A 441 9.04 3.06 2.07
C PHE A 441 8.01 2.09 2.67
N ASN A 442 6.74 2.52 2.73
CA ASN A 442 5.64 1.81 3.37
C ASN A 442 4.83 0.98 2.36
N TYR A 443 5.50 0.33 1.40
CA TYR A 443 4.82 -0.54 0.45
C TYR A 443 5.73 -1.67 -0.05
N PRO A 444 5.16 -2.79 -0.52
CA PRO A 444 5.93 -3.90 -1.08
C PRO A 444 6.44 -3.56 -2.48
N ALA A 445 7.50 -2.72 -2.57
CA ALA A 445 8.11 -2.42 -3.86
C ALA A 445 8.55 -3.73 -4.53
N PRO A 446 8.26 -3.92 -5.84
CA PRO A 446 8.65 -5.14 -6.54
C PRO A 446 10.17 -5.23 -6.63
N SER A 447 10.69 -6.45 -6.61
CA SER A 447 12.09 -6.73 -6.91
C SER A 447 12.43 -6.39 -8.36
N GLN A 448 13.74 -6.34 -8.68
CA GLN A 448 14.21 -6.12 -10.05
C GLN A 448 14.11 -7.40 -10.90
N ASP A 449 12.90 -8.00 -10.95
CA ASP A 449 12.57 -9.20 -11.69
C ASP A 449 11.23 -9.05 -12.42
N LEU A 450 10.70 -10.11 -13.00
CA LEU A 450 9.44 -10.06 -13.76
C LEU A 450 8.19 -9.71 -12.92
N SER A 451 8.27 -9.79 -11.59
CA SER A 451 7.17 -9.39 -10.71
C SER A 451 6.80 -7.91 -10.86
N VAL A 452 7.75 -7.08 -11.34
CA VAL A 452 7.50 -5.67 -11.65
C VAL A 452 6.44 -5.46 -12.73
N LEU A 453 6.19 -6.46 -13.58
CA LEU A 453 5.18 -6.36 -14.65
C LEU A 453 3.77 -6.55 -14.11
N ALA A 454 3.60 -7.22 -12.98
CA ALA A 454 2.33 -7.52 -12.36
C ALA A 454 1.76 -6.31 -11.57
N PRO A 455 0.43 -6.15 -11.47
CA PRO A 455 -0.20 -5.01 -10.79
C PRO A 455 -0.31 -5.15 -9.27
N GLU A 456 -0.02 -6.33 -8.69
CA GLU A 456 -0.31 -6.68 -7.29
C GLU A 456 0.47 -5.82 -6.31
N HIS A 457 1.76 -5.58 -6.57
CA HIS A 457 2.61 -4.71 -5.76
C HIS A 457 2.06 -3.27 -5.73
N ALA A 458 1.64 -2.76 -6.90
CA ALA A 458 1.06 -1.42 -7.00
C ALA A 458 -0.26 -1.32 -6.22
N ARG A 459 -1.15 -2.31 -6.35
CA ARG A 459 -2.43 -2.34 -5.63
C ARG A 459 -2.24 -2.47 -4.11
N ALA A 460 -1.32 -3.35 -3.68
CA ALA A 460 -1.00 -3.50 -2.26
C ALA A 460 -0.40 -2.20 -1.69
N GLY A 461 0.51 -1.57 -2.43
CA GLY A 461 1.10 -0.28 -2.08
C GLY A 461 0.09 0.85 -2.07
N ALA A 462 -0.85 0.86 -3.02
CA ALA A 462 -1.90 1.87 -3.12
C ALA A 462 -2.77 1.94 -1.86
N ARG A 463 -3.17 0.80 -1.30
CA ARG A 463 -3.97 0.76 -0.05
C ARG A 463 -3.21 1.35 1.15
N ARG A 464 -1.92 1.06 1.28
CA ARG A 464 -1.08 1.60 2.36
C ARG A 464 -0.83 3.09 2.18
N LEU A 465 -0.55 3.50 0.94
CA LEU A 465 -0.36 4.91 0.59
C LEU A 465 -1.64 5.73 0.79
N ALA A 466 -2.80 5.21 0.41
CA ALA A 466 -4.08 5.87 0.65
C ALA A 466 -4.31 6.15 2.14
N ALA A 467 -4.07 5.18 3.01
CA ALA A 467 -4.17 5.37 4.47
C ALA A 467 -3.17 6.44 4.98
N GLU A 468 -1.95 6.46 4.46
CA GLU A 468 -0.91 7.45 4.81
C GLU A 468 -1.34 8.87 4.36
N LEU A 469 -1.89 9.00 3.14
CA LEU A 469 -2.40 10.26 2.61
C LEU A 469 -3.64 10.75 3.39
N ASP A 470 -4.55 9.85 3.76
CA ASP A 470 -5.70 10.18 4.63
C ASP A 470 -5.24 10.65 6.00
N GLY A 471 -4.18 10.04 6.55
CA GLY A 471 -3.54 10.49 7.80
C GLY A 471 -2.99 11.90 7.68
N LEU A 472 -2.30 12.21 6.58
CA LEU A 472 -1.78 13.55 6.30
C LEU A 472 -2.92 14.56 6.14
N ARG A 473 -3.93 14.24 5.33
CA ARG A 473 -5.13 15.08 5.13
C ARG A 473 -5.82 15.38 6.45
N ALA A 474 -6.01 14.38 7.30
CA ALA A 474 -6.66 14.53 8.59
C ALA A 474 -5.92 15.51 9.52
N ILE A 475 -4.59 15.46 9.53
CA ILE A 475 -3.76 16.39 10.32
C ILE A 475 -3.79 17.79 9.69
N GLN A 476 -3.66 17.89 8.39
CA GLN A 476 -3.67 19.15 7.65
C GLN A 476 -5.04 19.87 7.70
N SER A 477 -6.15 19.12 7.81
CA SER A 477 -7.48 19.70 7.95
C SER A 477 -7.68 20.49 9.27
N LEU A 478 -6.76 20.33 10.23
CA LEU A 478 -6.74 21.12 11.46
C LEU A 478 -6.04 22.49 11.29
N ALA A 479 -5.47 22.76 10.11
CA ALA A 479 -4.77 24.01 9.79
C ALA A 479 -5.28 24.56 8.44
N ASP A 480 -5.34 25.89 8.31
CA ASP A 480 -5.76 26.55 7.07
C ASP A 480 -4.59 26.67 6.07
N GLY A 481 -4.90 26.51 4.78
CA GLY A 481 -4.00 26.86 3.68
C GLY A 481 -2.85 25.89 3.44
N THR A 482 -2.96 24.64 3.87
CA THR A 482 -1.97 23.59 3.60
C THR A 482 -2.13 23.02 2.19
N ARG A 483 -1.01 22.55 1.60
CA ARG A 483 -0.98 21.91 0.27
C ARG A 483 -0.28 20.56 0.34
N SER A 484 -0.87 19.56 -0.31
CA SER A 484 -0.35 18.20 -0.41
C SER A 484 0.10 17.86 -1.84
N VAL A 485 1.32 17.34 -1.97
CA VAL A 485 1.93 16.93 -3.25
C VAL A 485 2.29 15.45 -3.17
N LEU A 486 1.92 14.65 -4.16
CA LEU A 486 2.34 13.26 -4.28
C LEU A 486 3.39 13.11 -5.37
N ILE A 487 4.65 12.86 -4.99
CA ILE A 487 5.78 12.69 -5.90
C ILE A 487 6.10 11.20 -6.01
N CYS A 488 5.97 10.66 -7.20
CA CYS A 488 6.11 9.24 -7.47
C CYS A 488 7.18 8.97 -8.50
N HIS A 489 8.15 8.12 -8.18
CA HIS A 489 9.21 7.75 -9.09
C HIS A 489 9.02 6.34 -9.67
N SER A 490 9.25 6.19 -10.97
CA SER A 490 9.30 4.88 -11.64
C SER A 490 8.04 4.04 -11.39
N TYR A 491 8.15 2.85 -10.78
CA TYR A 491 7.04 2.01 -10.36
C TYR A 491 6.17 2.68 -9.27
N GLY A 492 6.75 3.57 -8.47
CA GLY A 492 6.00 4.39 -7.53
C GLY A 492 4.89 5.20 -8.21
N ALA A 493 5.06 5.60 -9.48
CA ALA A 493 4.00 6.26 -10.24
C ALA A 493 2.80 5.35 -10.51
N THR A 494 3.04 4.04 -10.75
CA THR A 494 1.97 3.04 -10.85
C THR A 494 1.21 2.91 -9.54
N THR A 495 1.95 2.87 -8.41
CA THR A 495 1.39 2.76 -7.05
C THR A 495 0.61 4.03 -6.66
N GLY A 496 1.19 5.21 -6.89
CA GLY A 496 0.56 6.50 -6.56
C GLY A 496 -0.72 6.76 -7.36
N ALA A 497 -0.69 6.52 -8.67
CA ALA A 497 -1.88 6.65 -9.50
C ALA A 497 -2.98 5.64 -9.10
N ALA A 498 -2.59 4.42 -8.69
CA ALA A 498 -3.54 3.43 -8.19
C ALA A 498 -4.16 3.84 -6.83
N ALA A 499 -3.40 4.52 -5.96
CA ALA A 499 -3.91 5.06 -4.71
C ALA A 499 -4.95 6.17 -4.94
N LEU A 500 -4.69 7.05 -5.92
CA LEU A 500 -5.58 8.14 -6.28
C LEU A 500 -6.78 7.72 -7.14
N SER A 501 -6.85 6.45 -7.55
CA SER A 501 -7.93 5.97 -8.43
C SER A 501 -9.27 5.99 -7.70
N GLY A 502 -10.10 6.98 -8.03
CA GLY A 502 -11.43 7.17 -7.44
C GLY A 502 -11.51 8.24 -6.36
N GLU A 503 -10.41 8.52 -5.63
CA GLU A 503 -10.35 9.53 -4.57
C GLU A 503 -8.97 10.21 -4.53
N SER A 504 -8.94 11.53 -4.30
CA SER A 504 -7.68 12.29 -4.24
C SER A 504 -6.93 12.15 -2.91
N HIS A 505 -7.57 11.66 -1.86
CA HIS A 505 -7.04 11.58 -0.48
C HIS A 505 -6.44 12.91 0.02
N GLY A 506 -6.99 14.05 -0.44
CA GLY A 506 -6.48 15.37 -0.10
C GLY A 506 -5.20 15.79 -0.84
N VAL A 507 -4.78 15.05 -1.85
CA VAL A 507 -3.63 15.44 -2.70
C VAL A 507 -4.07 16.51 -3.69
N ASP A 508 -3.35 17.64 -3.70
CA ASP A 508 -3.58 18.75 -4.61
C ASP A 508 -2.82 18.59 -5.92
N THR A 509 -1.62 18.01 -5.86
CA THR A 509 -0.73 17.87 -7.02
C THR A 509 -0.14 16.46 -7.11
N PHE A 510 -0.23 15.84 -8.28
CA PHE A 510 0.42 14.57 -8.59
C PHE A 510 1.61 14.79 -9.53
N VAL A 511 2.75 14.22 -9.17
CA VAL A 511 4.01 14.34 -9.93
C VAL A 511 4.58 12.95 -10.20
N ALA A 512 4.64 12.57 -11.47
CA ALA A 512 5.25 11.31 -11.90
C ALA A 512 6.61 11.56 -12.55
N VAL A 513 7.67 11.01 -11.97
CA VAL A 513 9.06 11.17 -12.39
C VAL A 513 9.60 9.85 -12.94
N GLY A 514 10.04 9.83 -14.18
CA GLY A 514 10.50 8.60 -14.84
C GLY A 514 9.48 7.45 -14.76
N PRO A 515 8.16 7.68 -15.01
CA PRO A 515 7.12 6.71 -14.70
C PRO A 515 7.28 5.42 -15.50
N ALA A 516 7.22 4.27 -14.82
CA ALA A 516 7.20 2.94 -15.48
C ALA A 516 5.83 2.60 -16.11
N GLY A 517 4.94 3.60 -16.22
CA GLY A 517 3.56 3.49 -16.69
C GLY A 517 2.56 3.32 -15.55
N LEU A 518 1.29 3.60 -15.84
CA LEU A 518 0.16 3.48 -14.91
C LEU A 518 -0.62 2.20 -15.19
N LEU A 519 -1.44 1.73 -14.27
CA LEU A 519 -2.28 0.55 -14.50
C LEU A 519 -3.10 0.70 -15.78
N ALA A 520 -3.34 -0.43 -16.46
CA ALA A 520 -4.09 -0.45 -17.70
C ALA A 520 -5.47 0.22 -17.55
N GLY A 521 -5.79 1.12 -18.47
CA GLY A 521 -7.05 1.87 -18.46
C GLY A 521 -7.07 3.12 -17.58
N THR A 522 -6.02 3.43 -16.80
CA THR A 522 -5.98 4.64 -15.98
C THR A 522 -5.97 5.90 -16.85
N THR A 523 -6.92 6.77 -16.62
CA THR A 523 -7.03 8.09 -17.24
C THR A 523 -6.63 9.18 -16.25
N ILE A 524 -6.33 10.40 -16.74
CA ILE A 524 -6.03 11.52 -15.84
C ILE A 524 -7.21 11.88 -14.93
N ALA A 525 -8.45 11.67 -15.39
CA ALA A 525 -9.66 11.92 -14.62
C ALA A 525 -9.86 10.97 -13.44
N ASP A 526 -9.25 9.78 -13.48
CA ASP A 526 -9.32 8.81 -12.41
C ASP A 526 -8.54 9.25 -11.16
N LEU A 527 -7.53 10.12 -11.31
CA LEU A 527 -6.74 10.65 -10.20
C LEU A 527 -7.51 11.61 -9.29
N LYS A 528 -8.69 12.11 -9.74
CA LYS A 528 -9.53 13.08 -9.00
C LYS A 528 -8.77 14.37 -8.61
N ILE A 529 -7.75 14.71 -9.38
CA ILE A 529 -6.94 15.93 -9.28
C ILE A 529 -7.16 16.72 -10.56
N PRO A 530 -7.25 18.08 -10.53
CA PRO A 530 -7.31 18.89 -11.75
C PRO A 530 -6.12 18.57 -12.67
N SER A 531 -6.38 18.44 -13.97
CA SER A 531 -5.31 18.07 -14.93
C SER A 531 -4.17 19.09 -14.98
N SER A 532 -4.44 20.36 -14.63
CA SER A 532 -3.42 21.42 -14.49
C SER A 532 -2.46 21.19 -13.31
N GLU A 533 -2.81 20.31 -12.37
CA GLU A 533 -2.03 19.93 -11.19
C GLU A 533 -1.40 18.54 -11.32
N VAL A 534 -1.46 17.94 -12.51
CA VAL A 534 -0.83 16.66 -12.82
C VAL A 534 0.40 16.89 -13.67
N PHE A 535 1.56 16.57 -13.13
CA PHE A 535 2.87 16.79 -13.74
C PHE A 535 3.60 15.48 -14.02
N VAL A 536 4.27 15.41 -15.15
CA VAL A 536 5.08 14.26 -15.54
C VAL A 536 6.42 14.69 -16.10
N ALA A 537 7.46 13.90 -15.85
CA ALA A 537 8.76 14.09 -16.46
C ALA A 537 9.45 12.77 -16.75
N ILE A 538 10.23 12.74 -17.82
CA ILE A 538 11.10 11.62 -18.16
C ILE A 538 12.39 12.17 -18.77
N ALA A 539 13.54 11.70 -18.30
CA ALA A 539 14.80 12.13 -18.87
C ALA A 539 15.06 11.43 -20.21
N LYS A 540 15.63 12.17 -21.18
CA LYS A 540 15.93 11.61 -22.51
C LYS A 540 16.84 10.40 -22.51
N ALA A 541 17.71 10.30 -21.50
CA ALA A 541 18.65 9.19 -21.34
C ALA A 541 18.12 8.10 -20.40
N ASP A 542 16.85 8.16 -19.98
CA ASP A 542 16.22 7.17 -19.12
C ASP A 542 15.71 5.97 -19.94
N PRO A 543 16.42 4.83 -19.98
CA PRO A 543 15.99 3.68 -20.76
C PRO A 543 14.96 2.82 -20.06
N TRP A 544 14.84 2.93 -18.73
CA TRP A 544 14.03 2.03 -17.93
C TRP A 544 12.55 2.41 -17.91
N ALA A 545 12.25 3.70 -17.84
CA ALA A 545 10.87 4.17 -17.82
C ALA A 545 10.10 3.76 -19.09
N SER A 546 10.69 3.98 -20.27
CA SER A 546 10.07 3.58 -21.54
C SER A 546 9.98 2.05 -21.71
N SER A 547 10.98 1.30 -21.22
CA SER A 547 10.95 -0.16 -21.24
C SER A 547 9.83 -0.72 -20.36
N GLY A 548 9.66 -0.20 -19.13
CA GLY A 548 8.59 -0.60 -18.22
C GLY A 548 7.20 -0.44 -18.84
N GLN A 549 6.94 0.65 -19.55
CA GLN A 549 5.66 0.91 -20.23
C GLN A 549 5.38 -0.08 -21.37
N ILE A 550 6.39 -0.35 -22.21
CA ILE A 550 6.23 -1.22 -23.39
C ILE A 550 5.96 -2.68 -22.98
N TRP A 551 6.72 -3.20 -22.02
CA TRP A 551 6.64 -4.62 -21.65
C TRP A 551 5.45 -4.97 -20.77
N SER A 552 4.92 -4.01 -20.01
CA SER A 552 3.81 -4.24 -19.06
C SER A 552 2.42 -3.94 -19.61
N GLY A 553 2.32 -3.33 -20.80
CA GLY A 553 1.03 -2.85 -21.34
C GLY A 553 0.40 -1.71 -20.51
N ARG A 554 1.18 -1.05 -19.67
CA ARG A 554 0.73 0.08 -18.84
C ARG A 554 0.49 1.34 -19.66
N VAL A 555 -0.37 2.21 -19.12
CA VAL A 555 -0.63 3.53 -19.73
C VAL A 555 0.60 4.42 -19.57
N ASN A 556 0.99 5.08 -20.63
CA ASN A 556 2.07 6.06 -20.62
C ASN A 556 1.53 7.46 -20.30
N PRO A 557 1.77 8.01 -19.10
CA PRO A 557 1.24 9.33 -18.73
C PRO A 557 2.00 10.50 -19.36
N THR A 558 3.12 10.25 -20.07
CA THR A 558 3.92 11.29 -20.70
C THR A 558 3.46 11.61 -22.13
N LEU A 559 2.46 10.89 -22.66
CA LEU A 559 1.87 11.16 -23.96
C LEU A 559 0.95 12.41 -23.90
N ASP A 560 0.93 13.18 -25.00
CA ASP A 560 0.11 14.42 -25.09
C ASP A 560 -1.38 14.15 -24.86
N ASP A 561 -1.89 13.05 -25.39
CA ASP A 561 -3.28 12.64 -25.33
C ASP A 561 -3.71 12.17 -23.92
N TRP A 562 -2.76 11.86 -23.03
CA TRP A 562 -3.08 11.56 -21.64
C TRP A 562 -3.41 12.82 -20.83
N GLY A 563 -2.85 13.99 -21.19
CA GLY A 563 -3.27 15.30 -20.71
C GLY A 563 -2.52 15.85 -19.51
N ALA A 564 -1.41 15.23 -19.05
CA ALA A 564 -0.56 15.78 -18.00
C ALA A 564 0.36 16.90 -18.49
N THR A 565 0.74 17.80 -17.59
CA THR A 565 1.74 18.84 -17.85
C THR A 565 3.14 18.25 -17.76
N ARG A 566 3.94 18.36 -18.83
CA ARG A 566 5.33 17.91 -18.83
C ARG A 566 6.26 18.99 -18.30
N PHE A 567 7.18 18.62 -17.40
CA PHE A 567 8.23 19.51 -16.94
C PHE A 567 9.63 19.04 -17.38
N GLY A 568 10.58 19.99 -17.42
CA GLY A 568 11.90 19.80 -18.02
C GLY A 568 12.87 18.96 -17.18
N THR A 569 13.71 18.20 -17.87
CA THR A 569 14.81 17.39 -17.35
C THR A 569 16.07 17.49 -18.22
N GLU A 570 16.02 18.24 -19.31
CA GLU A 570 17.05 18.29 -20.34
C GLU A 570 18.16 19.31 -20.07
N GLY A 571 18.00 20.07 -19.00
CA GLY A 571 18.83 21.23 -18.67
C GLY A 571 18.23 22.52 -19.21
N ALA A 572 18.28 23.57 -18.40
CA ALA A 572 17.70 24.88 -18.73
C ALA A 572 18.58 26.03 -18.26
N THR A 573 18.41 27.19 -18.87
CA THR A 573 18.92 28.45 -18.34
C THR A 573 17.75 29.28 -17.84
N LEU A 574 17.72 29.56 -16.55
CA LEU A 574 16.68 30.34 -15.91
C LEU A 574 16.79 31.83 -16.27
N ALA A 575 15.73 32.60 -16.01
CA ALA A 575 15.67 34.03 -16.31
C ALA A 575 16.73 34.88 -15.59
N ASP A 576 17.23 34.40 -14.45
CA ASP A 576 18.33 35.03 -13.67
C ASP A 576 19.72 34.63 -14.17
N GLY A 577 19.82 33.84 -15.22
CA GLY A 577 21.06 33.33 -15.79
C GLY A 577 21.59 32.05 -15.13
N THR A 578 20.92 31.48 -14.14
CA THR A 578 21.30 30.19 -13.55
C THR A 578 21.17 29.09 -14.60
N VAL A 579 22.25 28.30 -14.76
CA VAL A 579 22.27 27.17 -15.69
C VAL A 579 22.01 25.89 -14.91
N LEU A 580 20.98 25.14 -15.30
CA LEU A 580 20.59 23.86 -14.73
C LEU A 580 21.06 22.72 -15.62
N ALA A 581 21.65 21.68 -15.01
CA ALA A 581 22.12 20.50 -15.75
C ALA A 581 20.95 19.57 -16.14
N SER A 582 21.16 18.75 -17.17
CA SER A 582 20.22 17.69 -17.55
C SER A 582 20.31 16.51 -16.59
N THR A 583 19.17 15.83 -16.36
CA THR A 583 19.12 14.46 -15.78
C THR A 583 19.59 13.46 -16.81
N THR A 584 20.44 12.49 -16.41
CA THR A 584 21.10 11.58 -17.36
C THR A 584 20.80 10.10 -17.11
N GLU A 585 20.03 9.77 -16.08
CA GLU A 585 19.73 8.38 -15.73
C GLU A 585 18.33 8.23 -15.12
N HIS A 586 17.96 6.96 -14.85
CA HIS A 586 16.69 6.61 -14.23
C HIS A 586 16.65 6.82 -12.72
N ASP A 587 17.81 6.83 -12.07
CA ASP A 587 17.87 6.85 -10.61
C ASP A 587 17.23 8.12 -10.03
N PHE A 588 16.42 7.95 -9.00
CA PHE A 588 15.72 9.06 -8.36
C PHE A 588 16.65 9.86 -7.46
N VAL A 589 17.44 9.16 -6.66
CA VAL A 589 18.47 9.73 -5.79
C VAL A 589 19.84 9.24 -6.22
N GLU A 590 20.90 9.96 -5.87
CA GLU A 590 22.25 9.50 -6.15
C GLU A 590 22.53 8.18 -5.42
N GLY A 591 22.90 7.16 -6.19
CA GLY A 591 23.60 5.98 -5.71
C GLY A 591 25.12 6.22 -5.72
N ALA A 592 25.91 5.18 -5.36
CA ALA A 592 27.37 5.25 -5.35
C ALA A 592 27.91 5.85 -6.66
N GLU A 593 28.78 6.86 -6.53
CA GLU A 593 29.30 7.71 -7.58
C GLU A 593 29.70 6.96 -8.86
N ARG A 594 29.07 7.36 -9.96
CA ARG A 594 29.56 7.05 -11.31
C ARG A 594 29.71 8.37 -12.04
N GLU A 595 30.92 8.65 -12.45
CA GLU A 595 31.32 9.88 -13.13
C GLU A 595 30.36 10.24 -14.30
N GLY A 596 29.73 11.44 -14.24
CA GLY A 596 28.85 11.96 -15.29
C GLY A 596 27.37 11.53 -15.21
N ARG A 597 26.95 10.79 -14.18
CA ARG A 597 25.54 10.43 -13.95
C ARG A 597 24.85 11.47 -13.08
N ARG A 598 23.63 11.83 -13.44
CA ARG A 598 22.81 12.80 -12.72
C ARG A 598 21.38 12.25 -12.52
N SER A 599 21.05 11.98 -11.27
CA SER A 599 19.74 11.54 -10.85
C SER A 599 18.70 12.66 -10.94
N TYR A 600 17.42 12.32 -10.80
CA TYR A 600 16.33 13.30 -10.85
C TYR A 600 16.36 14.30 -9.70
N THR A 601 16.89 13.95 -8.53
CA THR A 601 16.94 14.81 -7.34
C THR A 601 18.30 15.45 -7.09
N LEU A 602 19.28 15.20 -7.97
CA LEU A 602 20.61 15.78 -7.81
C LEU A 602 20.57 17.31 -7.83
N PRO A 603 21.10 18.00 -6.80
CA PRO A 603 21.13 19.46 -6.78
C PRO A 603 21.80 20.05 -8.03
N GLY A 604 21.22 21.11 -8.57
CA GLY A 604 21.68 21.77 -9.81
C GLY A 604 21.14 21.17 -11.11
N THR A 605 20.38 20.06 -11.06
CA THR A 605 19.63 19.58 -12.21
C THR A 605 18.31 20.33 -12.41
N GLU A 606 17.82 20.37 -13.63
CA GLU A 606 16.53 20.96 -13.97
C GLU A 606 15.37 20.21 -13.28
N SER A 607 15.45 18.88 -13.19
CA SER A 607 14.46 18.07 -12.49
C SER A 607 14.39 18.39 -11.00
N ALA A 608 15.52 18.51 -10.31
CA ALA A 608 15.55 18.90 -8.90
C ALA A 608 15.02 20.32 -8.65
N HIS A 609 15.31 21.26 -9.57
CA HIS A 609 14.71 22.60 -9.56
C HIS A 609 13.19 22.55 -9.68
N ASN A 610 12.67 21.77 -10.62
CA ASN A 610 11.24 21.62 -10.84
C ASN A 610 10.54 20.93 -9.66
N LEU A 611 11.12 19.87 -9.11
CA LEU A 611 10.59 19.19 -7.92
C LEU A 611 10.50 20.13 -6.72
N ARG A 612 11.52 21.00 -6.52
CA ARG A 612 11.50 22.04 -5.49
C ARG A 612 10.40 23.06 -5.74
N ALA A 613 10.20 23.49 -6.98
CA ALA A 613 9.15 24.43 -7.35
C ALA A 613 7.75 23.84 -7.14
N LEU A 614 7.55 22.58 -7.52
CA LEU A 614 6.30 21.85 -7.34
C LEU A 614 5.98 21.65 -5.85
N LEU A 615 6.96 21.26 -5.02
CA LEU A 615 6.81 21.15 -3.57
C LEU A 615 6.41 22.50 -2.96
N ALA A 616 7.05 23.58 -3.38
CA ALA A 616 6.78 24.93 -2.85
C ALA A 616 5.50 25.57 -3.38
N GLY A 617 4.73 24.90 -4.26
CA GLY A 617 3.54 25.44 -4.91
C GLY A 617 3.84 26.58 -5.90
N ARG A 618 5.09 26.70 -6.38
CA ARG A 618 5.55 27.78 -7.29
C ARG A 618 5.51 27.31 -8.74
N LEU A 619 4.31 27.00 -9.23
CA LEU A 619 4.12 26.41 -10.56
C LEU A 619 4.66 27.27 -11.70
N GLU A 620 4.70 28.59 -11.52
CA GLU A 620 5.28 29.55 -12.48
C GLU A 620 6.81 29.42 -12.64
N ARG A 621 7.48 28.69 -11.74
CA ARG A 621 8.92 28.42 -11.80
C ARG A 621 9.25 27.07 -12.42
N VAL A 622 8.24 26.27 -12.72
CA VAL A 622 8.43 24.97 -13.37
C VAL A 622 8.79 25.18 -14.82
N THR A 623 9.94 24.66 -15.24
CA THR A 623 10.37 24.75 -16.63
C THR A 623 9.63 23.72 -17.48
N PRO A 624 9.25 24.04 -18.72
CA PRO A 624 8.52 23.11 -19.57
C PRO A 624 9.41 21.97 -20.05
N GLY A 625 8.86 20.75 -20.09
CA GLY A 625 9.53 19.57 -20.62
C GLY A 625 9.47 19.47 -22.14
N SER A 626 10.45 18.79 -22.74
CA SER A 626 10.49 18.53 -24.18
C SER A 626 9.37 17.59 -24.62
N ALA A 627 8.89 17.81 -25.84
CA ALA A 627 7.87 16.97 -26.47
C ALA A 627 8.41 15.61 -26.97
N THR A 628 9.72 15.40 -27.00
CA THR A 628 10.32 14.20 -27.56
C THR A 628 10.51 13.12 -26.51
N PHE A 629 9.95 11.96 -26.79
CA PHE A 629 10.13 10.73 -26.03
C PHE A 629 11.57 10.19 -26.18
N PRO A 630 12.15 9.60 -25.14
CA PRO A 630 13.33 8.76 -25.32
C PRO A 630 12.93 7.55 -26.18
N SER A 631 13.73 7.27 -27.21
CA SER A 631 13.58 6.03 -27.98
C SER A 631 13.75 4.83 -27.06
N PRO A 632 12.94 3.76 -27.21
CA PRO A 632 13.15 2.53 -26.45
C PRO A 632 14.57 2.02 -26.71
N ALA A 633 15.29 1.71 -25.64
CA ALA A 633 16.72 1.45 -25.69
C ALA A 633 17.03 0.07 -26.26
N TRP A 634 17.22 0.01 -27.57
CA TRP A 634 17.97 -1.05 -28.24
C TRP A 634 19.31 -0.52 -28.78
N GLY A 635 19.84 0.53 -28.20
CA GLY A 635 21.14 1.10 -28.49
C GLY A 635 21.71 1.85 -27.28
N PRO A 636 23.03 2.10 -27.23
CA PRO A 636 23.58 2.93 -26.17
C PRO A 636 22.88 4.30 -26.22
N PRO A 637 22.44 4.86 -25.06
CA PRO A 637 21.80 6.16 -25.04
C PRO A 637 22.74 7.20 -25.65
N PRO A 638 22.22 8.18 -26.41
CA PRO A 638 23.03 9.29 -26.87
C PRO A 638 23.68 9.95 -25.65
N ARG A 639 24.97 10.22 -25.71
CA ARG A 639 25.66 10.93 -24.63
C ARG A 639 24.98 12.28 -24.44
N PRO A 640 24.56 12.63 -23.21
CA PRO A 640 24.00 13.95 -22.95
C PRO A 640 25.03 15.01 -23.37
N VAL A 641 24.57 16.02 -24.07
CA VAL A 641 25.40 17.18 -24.37
C VAL A 641 25.20 18.14 -23.21
N ASP A 642 26.15 18.17 -22.29
CA ASP A 642 26.13 19.15 -21.24
C ASP A 642 26.31 20.55 -21.79
N PRO A 643 25.58 21.54 -21.28
CA PRO A 643 25.90 22.92 -21.60
C PRO A 643 27.34 23.21 -21.17
N PRO A 644 28.14 23.88 -22.01
CA PRO A 644 29.54 24.13 -21.71
C PRO A 644 29.67 24.95 -20.41
N GLY A 645 30.39 24.40 -19.43
CA GLY A 645 30.84 25.15 -18.26
C GLY A 645 30.23 24.81 -16.89
N ILE A 646 29.43 23.73 -16.78
CA ILE A 646 28.99 23.27 -15.44
C ILE A 646 29.99 22.25 -14.92
N PRO A 647 30.74 22.54 -13.82
CA PRO A 647 31.50 21.50 -13.15
C PRO A 647 30.54 20.48 -12.54
N VAL A 648 30.79 19.20 -12.77
CA VAL A 648 30.18 18.13 -11.97
C VAL A 648 30.60 18.40 -10.53
N SER A 649 29.64 18.76 -9.66
CA SER A 649 29.92 18.88 -8.23
C SER A 649 30.27 17.48 -7.73
N THR A 650 31.54 17.20 -7.54
CA THR A 650 31.93 16.14 -6.63
C THR A 650 31.51 16.62 -5.25
N ALA A 651 30.44 16.03 -4.69
CA ALA A 651 30.08 16.24 -3.30
C ALA A 651 31.32 15.93 -2.46
N GLY A 652 31.88 17.00 -1.87
CA GLY A 652 33.10 16.91 -1.10
C GLY A 652 32.87 16.04 0.12
N THR A 653 33.75 15.09 0.28
CA THR A 653 34.09 14.56 1.59
C THR A 653 34.69 15.69 2.43
N GLU A 654 33.90 16.24 3.37
CA GLU A 654 34.37 16.77 4.65
C GLU A 654 33.25 16.59 5.71
#